data_383619d02766503caab3e1731c016435
#
_entry.id   383619d02766503caab3e1731c016435
#
_cell.length_a   1.000
_cell.length_b   1.000
_cell.length_c   1.000
_cell.angle_alpha   90.00
_cell.angle_beta   90.00
_cell.angle_gamma   90.00
#
_symmetry.space_group_name_H-M   'P 1'
#
loop_
_entity.id
_entity.type
_entity.pdbx_description
1 polymer ?
#
loop_
_entity_poly.entity_id
_entity_poly.type
_entity_poly.pdbx_seq_one_letter_code
_entity_poly.pdbx_strand_id
1 'polypeptide(L)'
;MKSKISFPIALIVVVAFFLAACNDGFEKREEYYSKGKLKSRTTYRKIEDTGLFVKEGIYTFWYLNGKKKEEGLYKDDKPDGVWKSWYANGVLEFEGAYKAGKKEGAWKRWNDAGQLESEKYYESDTQGYVLKEWFANGQQATEGPYKSEKKDGIWRTWYENGQQKELIDYRKGKIFSYKSWYLNGNPKWEENFSEGRDSLWLLPKKNRPLHGILDLFQKKSLSDFMHFIETGEFEQDLVGDGSGKEWYENGQLEREFYYKSGKYDGIWKAWYENGQIKEEKHYKTGVKDGLWKTWYENGQLERESYYKSGEADGTWKFWHENGQLKGEGTYESGDKVGVWKEWYENGQIEEELYYKSGKLDGNSKVWYKNGQIKEKKHYKAGAEDGLGKTWYENGQLKEMGRYKSSKEIGVWRKWFANGQLKEEICYKPSGFDGAWKMWYENGQLKEKRIFRLGERIGVWNDWYANGQLKREGTYESGDEVGVWKEWHENGQLKEMGKYKSGDRVGVWKEWYANGQLKEEGTYESGDKVGIWKEWYENGQLKKEGNFVSDRKDGIWRTRYENGLLKVEKSYKAGQGEGVWRGWYSNGKLVFEGNYRSHKKDGVWKVWYDDGQLGFEGAYKSGKPDGAWKEWDKNGLLRRNDSCKMDVHLTGWKKWDEVGKPVASVLYRSSDNSDEKTKKQTQSANRNEAWDWWLKNGDVVLDYWYERPKS
;
A
#
# COMPACT_ATOMS: atom_id res chain seq x y z
N MET A 1 27.34 -14.96 -18.29
CA MET A 1 28.28 -15.52 -17.30
C MET A 1 27.88 -16.97 -17.03
N LYS A 2 28.75 -17.90 -17.33
CA LYS A 2 28.52 -19.35 -17.27
C LYS A 2 28.62 -19.82 -15.82
N SER A 3 27.53 -20.35 -15.24
CA SER A 3 27.58 -21.09 -13.99
C SER A 3 27.85 -22.54 -14.29
N LYS A 4 28.97 -23.02 -13.78
CA LYS A 4 29.41 -24.43 -13.87
C LYS A 4 28.52 -25.29 -12.98
N ILE A 5 27.81 -26.24 -13.60
CA ILE A 5 27.19 -27.35 -12.89
C ILE A 5 28.30 -28.40 -12.75
N SER A 6 28.71 -28.64 -11.50
CA SER A 6 29.66 -29.68 -11.15
C SER A 6 28.90 -31.00 -10.99
N PHE A 7 29.11 -31.95 -11.86
CA PHE A 7 28.69 -33.33 -11.69
C PHE A 7 29.63 -34.02 -10.67
N PRO A 8 29.11 -34.80 -9.73
CA PRO A 8 29.99 -35.59 -8.86
C PRO A 8 30.55 -36.81 -9.62
N ILE A 9 31.81 -36.98 -9.40
CA ILE A 9 32.74 -37.97 -9.90
C ILE A 9 32.17 -39.38 -9.83
N ALA A 10 32.36 -40.09 -10.95
CA ALA A 10 32.07 -41.52 -11.13
C ALA A 10 32.64 -42.37 -9.99
N LEU A 11 31.74 -43.17 -9.37
CA LEU A 11 32.08 -44.18 -8.37
C LEU A 11 32.84 -45.32 -9.06
N ILE A 12 34.13 -45.42 -8.87
CA ILE A 12 34.92 -46.60 -9.30
C ILE A 12 34.54 -47.76 -8.35
N VAL A 13 33.79 -48.70 -8.87
CA VAL A 13 33.46 -49.96 -8.14
C VAL A 13 34.64 -50.90 -8.32
N VAL A 14 35.38 -51.10 -7.25
CA VAL A 14 36.39 -52.18 -7.18
C VAL A 14 35.66 -53.46 -6.75
N VAL A 15 35.46 -54.35 -7.69
CA VAL A 15 34.97 -55.72 -7.41
C VAL A 15 36.16 -56.59 -6.98
N ALA A 16 36.25 -56.87 -5.68
CA ALA A 16 37.25 -57.83 -5.21
C ALA A 16 36.60 -59.21 -5.18
N PHE A 17 37.16 -60.12 -6.00
CA PHE A 17 36.80 -61.56 -5.95
C PHE A 17 37.52 -62.21 -4.81
N PHE A 18 36.80 -62.67 -3.77
CA PHE A 18 37.28 -63.66 -2.82
C PHE A 18 36.66 -65.01 -3.18
N LEU A 19 37.48 -65.91 -3.74
CA LEU A 19 37.15 -67.31 -3.92
C LEU A 19 37.27 -68.01 -2.55
N ALA A 20 36.14 -68.25 -1.85
CA ALA A 20 36.08 -69.26 -0.83
C ALA A 20 35.40 -70.49 -1.45
N ALA A 21 36.15 -71.52 -1.72
CA ALA A 21 35.66 -72.77 -2.26
C ALA A 21 34.73 -73.48 -1.27
N CYS A 22 33.40 -73.34 -1.48
CA CYS A 22 32.42 -74.32 -1.01
C CYS A 22 31.90 -75.05 -2.25
N ASN A 23 31.89 -76.38 -2.23
CA ASN A 23 31.67 -77.29 -3.32
C ASN A 23 30.17 -77.45 -3.65
N ASP A 24 29.34 -76.40 -3.51
CA ASP A 24 27.88 -76.40 -3.67
C ASP A 24 27.37 -75.52 -4.83
N GLY A 25 28.29 -74.99 -5.70
CA GLY A 25 27.93 -74.23 -6.92
C GLY A 25 27.46 -72.80 -6.65
N PHE A 26 27.52 -72.31 -5.42
CA PHE A 26 27.14 -70.95 -5.04
C PHE A 26 28.35 -70.03 -4.82
N GLU A 27 28.30 -68.78 -5.34
CA GLU A 27 29.30 -67.74 -5.20
C GLU A 27 28.72 -66.53 -4.51
N LYS A 28 29.41 -66.01 -3.47
CA LYS A 28 29.04 -64.74 -2.81
C LYS A 28 29.88 -63.62 -3.37
N ARG A 29 29.25 -62.61 -3.93
CA ARG A 29 29.89 -61.36 -4.42
C ARG A 29 29.59 -60.20 -3.47
N GLU A 30 30.62 -59.43 -3.19
CA GLU A 30 30.53 -58.29 -2.26
C GLU A 30 31.02 -57.02 -2.95
N GLU A 31 30.29 -55.93 -2.72
CA GLU A 31 30.68 -54.58 -3.14
C GLU A 31 30.98 -53.74 -1.89
N TYR A 32 31.89 -52.80 -2.04
CA TYR A 32 32.32 -51.95 -0.95
C TYR A 32 32.19 -50.48 -1.35
N TYR A 33 31.89 -49.62 -0.36
CA TYR A 33 31.99 -48.16 -0.50
C TYR A 33 33.48 -47.75 -0.63
N SER A 34 33.76 -46.57 -1.13
CA SER A 34 35.11 -46.01 -1.32
C SER A 34 35.95 -45.98 -0.02
N LYS A 35 35.31 -46.11 1.18
CA LYS A 35 35.96 -46.15 2.49
C LYS A 35 36.12 -47.60 3.03
N GLY A 36 36.00 -48.61 2.21
CA GLY A 36 36.22 -50.04 2.57
C GLY A 36 35.08 -50.66 3.38
N LYS A 37 33.94 -49.97 3.59
CA LYS A 37 32.79 -50.54 4.25
C LYS A 37 31.95 -51.34 3.28
N LEU A 38 31.41 -52.49 3.73
CA LEU A 38 30.55 -53.35 2.93
C LEU A 38 29.30 -52.57 2.46
N LYS A 39 29.03 -52.58 1.15
CA LYS A 39 27.90 -51.93 0.49
C LYS A 39 26.81 -52.91 0.14
N SER A 40 27.21 -54.02 -0.53
CA SER A 40 26.25 -55.06 -0.86
C SER A 40 26.88 -56.44 -0.84
N ARG A 41 26.04 -57.45 -0.61
CA ARG A 41 26.40 -58.87 -0.70
C ARG A 41 25.27 -59.59 -1.44
N THR A 42 25.63 -60.34 -2.47
CA THR A 42 24.69 -61.09 -3.30
C THR A 42 25.23 -62.51 -3.50
N THR A 43 24.35 -63.48 -3.37
CA THR A 43 24.67 -64.90 -3.68
C THR A 43 24.24 -65.19 -5.10
N TYR A 44 25.14 -65.92 -5.82
CA TYR A 44 24.93 -66.34 -7.21
C TYR A 44 25.05 -67.84 -7.29
N ARG A 45 24.27 -68.46 -8.15
CA ARG A 45 24.39 -69.87 -8.55
C ARG A 45 24.92 -69.93 -9.98
N LYS A 46 25.89 -70.78 -10.23
CA LYS A 46 26.41 -71.08 -11.59
C LYS A 46 25.45 -72.04 -12.28
N ILE A 47 25.06 -71.73 -13.50
CA ILE A 47 24.30 -72.60 -14.37
C ILE A 47 25.29 -73.50 -15.09
N GLU A 48 25.21 -74.82 -14.87
CA GLU A 48 26.17 -75.81 -15.33
C GLU A 48 26.28 -75.83 -16.88
N ASP A 49 25.15 -75.73 -17.62
CA ASP A 49 25.08 -75.83 -19.05
C ASP A 49 25.64 -74.59 -19.80
N THR A 50 25.58 -73.40 -19.17
CA THR A 50 25.97 -72.15 -19.85
C THR A 50 27.15 -71.43 -19.20
N GLY A 51 27.51 -71.85 -17.99
CA GLY A 51 28.55 -71.18 -17.21
C GLY A 51 28.19 -69.80 -16.68
N LEU A 52 26.96 -69.30 -16.96
CA LEU A 52 26.44 -68.02 -16.48
C LEU A 52 26.10 -68.05 -15.02
N PHE A 53 26.18 -66.93 -14.34
CA PHE A 53 25.78 -66.76 -12.94
C PHE A 53 24.43 -66.07 -12.83
N VAL A 54 23.49 -66.69 -12.11
CA VAL A 54 22.18 -66.11 -11.78
C VAL A 54 22.17 -65.80 -10.30
N LYS A 55 21.46 -64.77 -9.90
CA LYS A 55 21.22 -64.43 -8.50
C LYS A 55 20.35 -65.52 -7.89
N GLU A 56 20.91 -66.18 -6.88
CA GLU A 56 20.20 -67.30 -6.20
C GLU A 56 20.58 -67.24 -4.73
N GLY A 57 19.63 -66.91 -3.86
CA GLY A 57 19.87 -66.78 -2.42
C GLY A 57 19.80 -65.37 -1.90
N ILE A 58 20.35 -65.15 -0.71
CA ILE A 58 20.17 -63.90 -0.01
C ILE A 58 20.95 -62.76 -0.65
N TYR A 59 20.27 -61.64 -0.90
CA TYR A 59 20.80 -60.32 -1.21
C TYR A 59 20.70 -59.43 0.02
N THR A 60 21.75 -58.68 0.36
CA THR A 60 21.73 -57.70 1.43
C THR A 60 22.52 -56.47 0.99
N PHE A 61 21.95 -55.30 1.26
CA PHE A 61 22.54 -54.00 1.00
C PHE A 61 22.60 -53.17 2.30
N TRP A 62 23.67 -52.41 2.49
CA TRP A 62 23.92 -51.65 3.72
C TRP A 62 24.11 -50.16 3.40
N TYR A 63 23.72 -49.32 4.35
CA TYR A 63 24.09 -47.91 4.35
C TYR A 63 25.59 -47.75 4.73
N LEU A 64 26.15 -46.58 4.43
CA LEU A 64 27.51 -46.21 4.80
C LEU A 64 27.77 -46.26 6.33
N ASN A 65 26.72 -46.08 7.14
CA ASN A 65 26.77 -46.19 8.60
C ASN A 65 26.80 -47.66 9.12
N GLY A 66 26.73 -48.64 8.21
CA GLY A 66 26.81 -50.06 8.51
C GLY A 66 25.47 -50.73 8.85
N LYS A 67 24.35 -49.97 8.93
CA LYS A 67 23.04 -50.57 9.11
C LYS A 67 22.52 -51.13 7.79
N LYS A 68 21.71 -52.20 7.88
CA LYS A 68 21.04 -52.76 6.69
C LYS A 68 20.15 -51.70 6.05
N LYS A 69 20.16 -51.64 4.73
CA LYS A 69 19.28 -50.83 3.92
C LYS A 69 18.22 -51.70 3.25
N GLU A 70 18.60 -52.85 2.73
CA GLU A 70 17.70 -53.75 2.02
C GLU A 70 18.14 -55.19 2.17
N GLU A 71 17.18 -56.11 2.26
CA GLU A 71 17.43 -57.55 2.31
C GLU A 71 16.28 -58.31 1.64
N GLY A 72 16.62 -59.32 0.86
CA GLY A 72 15.66 -60.19 0.22
C GLY A 72 16.29 -61.44 -0.37
N LEU A 73 15.45 -62.27 -0.95
CA LEU A 73 15.86 -63.52 -1.62
C LEU A 73 15.72 -63.37 -3.11
N TYR A 74 16.69 -63.85 -3.84
CA TYR A 74 16.62 -64.09 -5.30
C TYR A 74 16.51 -65.58 -5.59
N LYS A 75 15.70 -65.91 -6.58
CA LYS A 75 15.64 -67.21 -7.20
C LYS A 75 15.62 -67.04 -8.73
N ASP A 76 16.58 -67.61 -9.41
CA ASP A 76 16.78 -67.48 -10.88
C ASP A 76 16.70 -66.01 -11.37
N ASP A 77 17.56 -65.15 -10.80
CA ASP A 77 17.60 -63.66 -11.04
C ASP A 77 16.33 -62.91 -10.68
N LYS A 78 15.31 -63.51 -10.18
CA LYS A 78 14.05 -62.92 -9.81
C LYS A 78 13.93 -62.78 -8.28
N PRO A 79 13.42 -61.66 -7.76
CA PRO A 79 13.05 -61.60 -6.38
C PRO A 79 12.05 -62.70 -6.00
N ASP A 80 12.29 -63.40 -4.89
CA ASP A 80 11.39 -64.49 -4.44
C ASP A 80 11.44 -64.53 -2.90
N GLY A 81 10.30 -64.70 -2.26
CA GLY A 81 10.22 -64.64 -0.79
C GLY A 81 10.10 -63.25 -0.22
N VAL A 82 10.38 -63.06 1.07
CA VAL A 82 10.20 -61.79 1.81
C VAL A 82 11.34 -60.84 1.54
N TRP A 83 10.99 -59.61 1.19
CA TRP A 83 11.91 -58.47 0.99
C TRP A 83 11.61 -57.41 2.03
N LYS A 84 12.70 -56.84 2.61
CA LYS A 84 12.64 -55.79 3.62
C LYS A 84 13.60 -54.68 3.28
N SER A 85 13.20 -53.41 3.55
CA SER A 85 14.13 -52.30 3.60
C SER A 85 14.03 -51.56 4.92
N TRP A 86 15.05 -50.82 5.23
CA TRP A 86 15.20 -50.04 6.46
C TRP A 86 15.68 -48.64 6.18
N TYR A 87 15.23 -47.67 6.95
CA TYR A 87 15.79 -46.34 7.01
C TYR A 87 17.22 -46.33 7.57
N ALA A 88 17.96 -45.26 7.33
CA ALA A 88 19.33 -45.08 7.84
C ALA A 88 19.43 -45.09 9.37
N ASN A 89 18.33 -44.80 10.09
CA ASN A 89 18.22 -44.94 11.54
C ASN A 89 18.04 -46.41 11.99
N GLY A 90 17.73 -47.33 11.04
CA GLY A 90 17.56 -48.77 11.29
C GLY A 90 16.10 -49.19 11.53
N VAL A 91 15.15 -48.29 11.44
CA VAL A 91 13.73 -48.58 11.50
C VAL A 91 13.31 -49.24 10.16
N LEU A 92 12.45 -50.27 10.24
CA LEU A 92 11.89 -50.92 9.04
C LEU A 92 11.13 -49.91 8.19
N GLU A 93 11.46 -49.86 6.90
CA GLU A 93 10.81 -48.96 5.93
C GLU A 93 9.73 -49.70 5.15
N PHE A 94 10.04 -50.87 4.61
CA PHE A 94 9.03 -51.73 4.00
C PHE A 94 9.33 -53.22 4.19
N GLU A 95 8.25 -54.01 4.06
CA GLU A 95 8.27 -55.47 4.04
C GLU A 95 7.17 -55.97 3.07
N GLY A 96 7.53 -56.95 2.22
CA GLY A 96 6.59 -57.59 1.35
C GLY A 96 7.17 -58.82 0.68
N ALA A 97 6.33 -59.65 0.09
CA ALA A 97 6.77 -60.89 -0.54
C ALA A 97 6.76 -60.76 -2.07
N TYR A 98 7.73 -61.41 -2.70
CA TYR A 98 7.73 -61.73 -4.13
C TYR A 98 7.56 -63.23 -4.34
N LYS A 99 6.95 -63.58 -5.47
CA LYS A 99 6.89 -64.90 -6.01
C LYS A 99 7.27 -64.86 -7.49
N ALA A 100 8.38 -65.48 -7.85
CA ALA A 100 8.92 -65.50 -9.20
C ALA A 100 9.03 -64.08 -9.85
N GLY A 101 9.43 -63.09 -9.03
CA GLY A 101 9.61 -61.71 -9.47
C GLY A 101 8.34 -60.83 -9.43
N LYS A 102 7.18 -61.36 -9.10
CA LYS A 102 5.93 -60.62 -8.93
C LYS A 102 5.63 -60.38 -7.48
N LYS A 103 5.11 -59.21 -7.12
CA LYS A 103 4.65 -58.92 -5.76
C LYS A 103 3.45 -59.77 -5.42
N GLU A 104 3.39 -60.39 -4.23
CA GLU A 104 2.31 -61.24 -3.73
C GLU A 104 2.01 -60.88 -2.26
N GLY A 105 0.71 -60.95 -1.90
CA GLY A 105 0.29 -60.70 -0.51
C GLY A 105 0.48 -59.26 -0.03
N ALA A 106 0.67 -59.10 1.28
CA ALA A 106 0.76 -57.80 1.92
C ALA A 106 2.14 -57.15 1.79
N TRP A 107 2.20 -55.94 1.22
CA TRP A 107 3.35 -55.07 1.15
C TRP A 107 3.13 -53.91 2.09
N LYS A 108 3.84 -53.87 3.21
CA LYS A 108 3.71 -52.87 4.26
C LYS A 108 4.84 -51.85 4.19
N ARG A 109 4.52 -50.60 4.44
CA ARG A 109 5.46 -49.52 4.56
C ARG A 109 5.26 -48.76 5.86
N TRP A 110 6.38 -48.44 6.52
CA TRP A 110 6.42 -47.64 7.74
C TRP A 110 7.22 -46.38 7.52
N ASN A 111 6.94 -45.34 8.32
CA ASN A 111 7.74 -44.13 8.36
C ASN A 111 9.01 -44.34 9.19
N ASP A 112 9.88 -43.34 9.23
CA ASP A 112 11.16 -43.36 9.94
C ASP A 112 11.01 -43.38 11.49
N ALA A 113 9.80 -43.12 12.00
CA ALA A 113 9.40 -43.27 13.39
C ALA A 113 8.88 -44.72 13.72
N GLY A 114 8.72 -45.57 12.69
CA GLY A 114 8.25 -46.96 12.85
C GLY A 114 6.73 -47.12 12.85
N GLN A 115 5.97 -46.08 12.45
CA GLN A 115 4.51 -46.17 12.34
C GLN A 115 4.13 -46.65 10.95
N LEU A 116 3.11 -47.52 10.84
CA LEU A 116 2.61 -48.04 9.58
C LEU A 116 1.95 -46.92 8.77
N GLU A 117 2.44 -46.65 7.57
CA GLU A 117 1.92 -45.66 6.65
C GLU A 117 0.98 -46.24 5.61
N SER A 118 1.38 -47.40 5.02
CA SER A 118 0.56 -48.03 3.98
C SER A 118 0.77 -49.52 3.88
N GLU A 119 -0.24 -50.22 3.38
CA GLU A 119 -0.23 -51.61 3.00
C GLU A 119 -0.89 -51.78 1.63
N LYS A 120 -0.20 -52.48 0.72
CA LYS A 120 -0.71 -52.89 -0.57
C LYS A 120 -0.83 -54.41 -0.58
N TYR A 121 -2.06 -54.90 -0.72
CA TYR A 121 -2.29 -56.34 -0.80
C TYR A 121 -2.45 -56.76 -2.28
N TYR A 122 -1.48 -57.52 -2.80
CA TYR A 122 -1.43 -58.03 -4.16
C TYR A 122 -2.06 -59.42 -4.18
N GLU A 123 -3.14 -59.59 -5.00
CA GLU A 123 -3.75 -60.89 -5.24
C GLU A 123 -2.95 -61.64 -6.30
N SER A 124 -2.80 -62.95 -6.09
CA SER A 124 -2.14 -63.85 -7.05
C SER A 124 -2.84 -63.79 -8.41
N ASP A 125 -2.07 -63.62 -9.49
CA ASP A 125 -2.50 -63.58 -10.88
C ASP A 125 -3.40 -62.44 -11.35
N THR A 126 -3.68 -61.43 -10.49
CA THR A 126 -4.37 -60.20 -10.90
C THR A 126 -3.39 -59.05 -11.09
N GLN A 127 -3.68 -58.16 -12.09
CA GLN A 127 -2.90 -56.89 -12.24
C GLN A 127 -3.43 -55.81 -11.29
N GLY A 128 -3.79 -56.19 -10.06
CA GLY A 128 -4.39 -55.30 -9.09
C GLY A 128 -3.86 -55.49 -7.68
N TYR A 129 -4.21 -54.57 -6.83
CA TYR A 129 -3.95 -54.64 -5.40
C TYR A 129 -4.97 -53.81 -4.63
N VAL A 130 -5.20 -54.12 -3.36
CA VAL A 130 -5.92 -53.28 -2.44
C VAL A 130 -4.91 -52.44 -1.66
N LEU A 131 -5.08 -51.11 -1.72
CA LEU A 131 -4.30 -50.15 -0.93
C LEU A 131 -5.00 -49.84 0.38
N LYS A 132 -4.28 -49.85 1.48
CA LYS A 132 -4.68 -49.24 2.77
C LYS A 132 -3.62 -48.27 3.22
N GLU A 133 -4.05 -47.14 3.76
CA GLU A 133 -3.16 -46.13 4.33
C GLU A 133 -3.62 -45.72 5.73
N TRP A 134 -2.72 -45.30 6.58
CA TRP A 134 -2.98 -44.94 7.96
C TRP A 134 -2.44 -43.56 8.28
N PHE A 135 -3.14 -42.86 9.15
CA PHE A 135 -2.66 -41.64 9.78
C PHE A 135 -1.56 -41.95 10.80
N ALA A 136 -0.80 -40.93 11.19
CA ALA A 136 0.23 -41.03 12.20
C ALA A 136 -0.30 -41.48 13.59
N ASN A 137 -1.58 -41.24 13.85
CA ASN A 137 -2.25 -41.72 15.08
C ASN A 137 -2.66 -43.20 15.02
N GLY A 138 -2.38 -43.92 13.94
CA GLY A 138 -2.70 -45.33 13.72
C GLY A 138 -4.15 -45.63 13.23
N GLN A 139 -4.95 -44.57 13.04
CA GLN A 139 -6.30 -44.74 12.44
C GLN A 139 -6.17 -44.92 10.92
N GLN A 140 -7.06 -45.71 10.33
CA GLN A 140 -7.11 -45.93 8.89
C GLN A 140 -7.50 -44.63 8.17
N ALA A 141 -6.72 -44.27 7.15
CA ALA A 141 -6.94 -43.07 6.37
C ALA A 141 -7.66 -43.35 5.04
N THR A 142 -7.25 -44.41 4.36
CA THR A 142 -7.75 -44.72 3.02
C THR A 142 -7.76 -46.24 2.82
N GLU A 143 -8.77 -46.72 2.03
CA GLU A 143 -8.80 -48.09 1.56
C GLU A 143 -9.49 -48.16 0.20
N GLY A 144 -8.92 -48.91 -0.73
CA GLY A 144 -9.57 -49.20 -1.99
C GLY A 144 -8.73 -49.99 -2.98
N PRO A 145 -9.39 -50.66 -3.94
CA PRO A 145 -8.75 -51.50 -4.92
C PRO A 145 -8.22 -50.71 -6.13
N TYR A 146 -7.05 -51.14 -6.62
CA TYR A 146 -6.49 -50.79 -7.92
C TYR A 146 -6.57 -51.96 -8.87
N LYS A 147 -6.82 -51.69 -10.15
CA LYS A 147 -6.75 -52.66 -11.25
C LYS A 147 -6.07 -51.97 -12.44
N SER A 148 -4.99 -52.56 -12.98
CA SER A 148 -4.18 -51.95 -14.06
C SER A 148 -3.80 -50.50 -13.76
N GLU A 149 -3.25 -50.25 -12.56
CA GLU A 149 -2.79 -48.93 -12.04
C GLU A 149 -3.90 -47.86 -11.95
N LYS A 150 -5.18 -48.24 -12.11
CA LYS A 150 -6.34 -47.35 -11.94
C LYS A 150 -7.17 -47.78 -10.75
N LYS A 151 -7.77 -46.80 -10.05
CA LYS A 151 -8.79 -47.07 -9.02
C LYS A 151 -9.96 -47.79 -9.66
N ASP A 152 -10.40 -48.92 -9.09
CA ASP A 152 -11.51 -49.72 -9.65
C ASP A 152 -12.23 -50.45 -8.51
N GLY A 153 -13.49 -50.09 -8.22
CA GLY A 153 -14.27 -50.52 -7.09
C GLY A 153 -14.48 -49.46 -6.02
N ILE A 154 -14.88 -49.88 -4.85
CA ILE A 154 -15.27 -48.98 -3.73
C ILE A 154 -14.04 -48.51 -2.99
N TRP A 155 -13.89 -47.20 -2.95
CA TRP A 155 -12.88 -46.51 -2.18
C TRP A 155 -13.50 -45.85 -0.98
N ARG A 156 -12.84 -45.95 0.20
CA ARG A 156 -13.24 -45.34 1.45
C ARG A 156 -12.09 -44.47 1.97
N THR A 157 -12.43 -43.32 2.46
CA THR A 157 -11.48 -42.47 3.24
C THR A 157 -12.10 -42.17 4.60
N TRP A 158 -11.26 -41.90 5.58
CA TRP A 158 -11.65 -41.59 6.95
C TRP A 158 -10.99 -40.33 7.41
N TYR A 159 -11.53 -39.72 8.41
CA TYR A 159 -10.89 -38.67 9.20
C TYR A 159 -9.95 -39.28 10.25
N GLU A 160 -9.03 -38.47 10.81
CA GLU A 160 -8.10 -38.89 11.86
C GLU A 160 -8.79 -39.39 13.15
N ASN A 161 -10.06 -39.04 13.37
CA ASN A 161 -10.89 -39.54 14.47
C ASN A 161 -11.54 -40.90 14.18
N GLY A 162 -11.33 -41.50 12.99
CA GLY A 162 -11.86 -42.76 12.56
C GLY A 162 -13.27 -42.73 11.93
N GLN A 163 -13.92 -41.56 11.87
CA GLN A 163 -15.20 -41.41 11.18
C GLN A 163 -15.01 -41.43 9.66
N GLN A 164 -15.97 -42.02 8.95
CA GLN A 164 -15.94 -42.08 7.50
C GLN A 164 -16.02 -40.68 6.91
N LYS A 165 -15.13 -40.40 5.95
CA LYS A 165 -15.04 -39.13 5.25
C LYS A 165 -15.63 -39.19 3.86
N GLU A 166 -15.27 -40.23 3.09
CA GLU A 166 -15.74 -40.38 1.70
C GLU A 166 -15.95 -41.84 1.36
N LEU A 167 -16.91 -42.06 0.47
CA LEU A 167 -17.20 -43.36 -0.19
C LEU A 167 -17.33 -43.08 -1.68
N ILE A 168 -16.48 -43.73 -2.50
CA ILE A 168 -16.41 -43.45 -3.92
C ILE A 168 -16.41 -44.76 -4.69
N ASP A 169 -17.34 -44.91 -5.65
CA ASP A 169 -17.31 -46.01 -6.60
C ASP A 169 -16.55 -45.65 -7.86
N TYR A 170 -15.39 -46.26 -8.02
CA TYR A 170 -14.58 -46.14 -9.23
C TYR A 170 -14.79 -47.32 -10.18
N ARG A 171 -14.88 -47.01 -11.48
CA ARG A 171 -14.85 -48.05 -12.54
C ARG A 171 -13.81 -47.60 -13.60
N LYS A 172 -12.74 -48.40 -13.73
CA LYS A 172 -11.61 -48.10 -14.64
C LYS A 172 -11.03 -46.71 -14.47
N GLY A 173 -10.98 -46.21 -13.23
CA GLY A 173 -10.43 -44.90 -12.88
C GLY A 173 -11.41 -43.72 -12.95
N LYS A 174 -12.64 -43.96 -13.42
CA LYS A 174 -13.71 -42.94 -13.43
C LYS A 174 -14.64 -43.12 -12.23
N ILE A 175 -15.18 -42.03 -11.70
CA ILE A 175 -16.08 -41.99 -10.56
C ILE A 175 -17.53 -42.19 -11.07
N PHE A 176 -18.26 -43.13 -10.46
CA PHE A 176 -19.67 -43.43 -10.76
C PHE A 176 -20.60 -43.06 -9.60
N SER A 177 -20.12 -43.06 -8.37
CA SER A 177 -20.83 -42.46 -7.24
C SER A 177 -19.86 -41.88 -6.25
N TYR A 178 -20.30 -40.83 -5.59
CA TYR A 178 -19.55 -40.13 -4.56
C TYR A 178 -20.47 -39.81 -3.39
N LYS A 179 -20.04 -40.18 -2.17
CA LYS A 179 -20.66 -39.76 -0.92
C LYS A 179 -19.60 -39.24 0.00
N SER A 180 -19.87 -38.14 0.71
CA SER A 180 -19.01 -37.63 1.75
C SER A 180 -19.78 -37.24 3.00
N TRP A 181 -19.07 -37.19 4.10
CA TRP A 181 -19.58 -36.85 5.42
C TRP A 181 -18.70 -35.75 6.07
N TYR A 182 -19.30 -35.02 6.96
CA TYR A 182 -18.61 -34.10 7.84
C TYR A 182 -17.88 -34.86 8.97
N LEU A 183 -16.99 -34.16 9.68
CA LEU A 183 -16.25 -34.73 10.81
C LEU A 183 -17.16 -35.19 11.98
N ASN A 184 -18.38 -34.64 12.08
CA ASN A 184 -19.38 -35.01 13.07
C ASN A 184 -20.24 -36.22 12.63
N GLY A 185 -20.02 -36.77 11.42
CA GLY A 185 -20.72 -37.90 10.86
C GLY A 185 -21.99 -37.57 10.08
N ASN A 186 -22.40 -36.31 10.02
CA ASN A 186 -23.54 -35.91 9.19
C ASN A 186 -23.22 -36.03 7.68
N PRO A 187 -24.16 -36.37 6.84
CA PRO A 187 -23.98 -36.36 5.38
C PRO A 187 -23.57 -34.97 4.91
N LYS A 188 -22.66 -34.91 3.95
CA LYS A 188 -22.19 -33.67 3.32
C LYS A 188 -22.61 -33.58 1.87
N TRP A 189 -22.42 -34.68 1.14
CA TRP A 189 -22.68 -34.74 -0.30
C TRP A 189 -23.02 -36.16 -0.71
N GLU A 190 -23.97 -36.30 -1.62
CA GLU A 190 -24.25 -37.54 -2.32
C GLU A 190 -24.61 -37.24 -3.77
N GLU A 191 -23.94 -37.91 -4.70
CA GLU A 191 -24.20 -37.79 -6.14
C GLU A 191 -23.89 -39.10 -6.86
N ASN A 192 -24.70 -39.43 -7.88
CA ASN A 192 -24.50 -40.54 -8.75
C ASN A 192 -24.37 -40.06 -10.19
N PHE A 193 -23.41 -40.61 -10.93
CA PHE A 193 -23.11 -40.22 -12.29
C PHE A 193 -23.48 -41.33 -13.26
N SER A 194 -24.29 -41.05 -14.25
CA SER A 194 -24.67 -42.00 -15.30
C SER A 194 -23.49 -42.36 -16.21
N GLU A 195 -22.59 -41.38 -16.44
CA GLU A 195 -21.32 -41.58 -17.14
C GLU A 195 -20.17 -41.20 -16.19
N GLY A 196 -19.16 -42.07 -16.04
CA GLY A 196 -18.08 -41.86 -15.05
C GLY A 196 -17.29 -40.55 -15.25
N ARG A 197 -17.03 -39.86 -14.16
CA ARG A 197 -16.30 -38.58 -14.11
C ARG A 197 -14.83 -38.73 -13.71
N ASP A 198 -13.98 -37.85 -14.18
CA ASP A 198 -12.58 -37.81 -13.79
C ASP A 198 -12.41 -37.30 -12.33
N SER A 199 -11.44 -37.84 -11.60
CA SER A 199 -11.21 -37.56 -10.17
C SER A 199 -10.81 -36.11 -9.82
N LEU A 200 -10.46 -35.29 -10.82
CA LEU A 200 -10.12 -33.85 -10.63
C LEU A 200 -11.29 -32.99 -10.11
N TRP A 201 -12.54 -33.48 -10.27
CA TRP A 201 -13.74 -32.79 -9.79
C TRP A 201 -13.97 -32.87 -8.27
N LEU A 202 -13.28 -33.78 -7.58
CA LEU A 202 -13.40 -33.93 -6.12
C LEU A 202 -12.56 -32.94 -5.31
N LEU A 203 -11.73 -32.12 -5.94
CA LEU A 203 -10.88 -31.16 -5.24
C LEU A 203 -11.67 -29.91 -4.86
N PRO A 204 -11.65 -29.49 -3.57
CA PRO A 204 -12.26 -28.24 -3.13
C PRO A 204 -11.74 -27.06 -3.92
N LYS A 205 -12.61 -26.10 -4.28
CA LYS A 205 -12.29 -24.88 -5.07
C LYS A 205 -11.03 -24.13 -4.57
N LYS A 206 -10.74 -24.17 -3.27
CA LYS A 206 -9.56 -23.52 -2.63
C LYS A 206 -8.23 -24.25 -2.80
N ASN A 207 -8.21 -25.52 -3.14
CA ASN A 207 -7.02 -26.39 -3.11
C ASN A 207 -6.69 -27.06 -4.46
N ARG A 208 -7.25 -26.56 -5.58
CA ARG A 208 -6.88 -27.06 -6.91
C ARG A 208 -5.51 -26.53 -7.29
N PRO A 209 -4.48 -27.37 -7.50
CA PRO A 209 -3.17 -26.90 -7.92
C PRO A 209 -3.27 -26.25 -9.30
N LEU A 210 -2.56 -25.13 -9.48
CA LEU A 210 -2.49 -24.36 -10.75
C LEU A 210 -2.20 -25.23 -12.00
N HIS A 211 -1.55 -26.37 -11.84
CA HIS A 211 -1.27 -27.31 -12.95
C HIS A 211 -2.54 -28.02 -13.49
N GLY A 212 -3.54 -28.28 -12.63
CA GLY A 212 -4.83 -28.84 -13.06
C GLY A 212 -5.71 -27.83 -13.80
N ILE A 213 -5.49 -26.54 -13.56
CA ILE A 213 -6.17 -25.44 -14.25
C ILE A 213 -5.64 -25.31 -15.69
N LEU A 214 -4.34 -25.48 -15.93
CA LEU A 214 -3.72 -25.40 -17.25
C LEU A 214 -4.18 -26.51 -18.22
N ASP A 215 -4.43 -27.74 -17.73
CA ASP A 215 -4.97 -28.83 -18.54
C ASP A 215 -6.44 -28.61 -18.93
N LEU A 216 -7.21 -27.89 -18.10
CA LEU A 216 -8.58 -27.45 -18.39
C LEU A 216 -8.60 -26.37 -19.50
N PHE A 217 -7.57 -25.49 -19.56
CA PHE A 217 -7.46 -24.43 -20.59
C PHE A 217 -7.25 -24.96 -22.01
N GLN A 218 -6.72 -26.16 -22.18
CA GLN A 218 -6.55 -26.75 -23.51
C GLN A 218 -7.87 -27.31 -24.09
N LYS A 219 -8.95 -27.39 -23.29
CA LYS A 219 -10.22 -28.04 -23.69
C LYS A 219 -11.46 -27.14 -23.64
N LYS A 220 -11.40 -25.91 -23.10
CA LYS A 220 -12.56 -25.00 -22.96
C LYS A 220 -12.36 -23.64 -23.63
N SER A 221 -13.44 -22.90 -23.89
CA SER A 221 -13.44 -21.65 -24.63
C SER A 221 -12.91 -20.46 -23.78
N LEU A 222 -12.48 -19.40 -24.46
CA LEU A 222 -12.03 -18.14 -23.82
C LEU A 222 -13.15 -17.48 -22.99
N SER A 223 -14.43 -17.73 -23.35
CA SER A 223 -15.60 -17.19 -22.63
C SER A 223 -15.78 -17.84 -21.26
N ASP A 224 -15.51 -19.15 -21.12
CA ASP A 224 -15.59 -19.86 -19.84
C ASP A 224 -14.49 -19.40 -18.88
N PHE A 225 -13.33 -19.00 -19.43
CA PHE A 225 -12.22 -18.42 -18.69
C PHE A 225 -12.54 -17.01 -18.15
N MET A 226 -13.14 -16.17 -18.98
CA MET A 226 -13.53 -14.82 -18.56
C MET A 226 -14.63 -14.88 -17.48
N HIS A 227 -15.59 -15.78 -17.62
CA HIS A 227 -16.62 -16.01 -16.61
C HIS A 227 -16.03 -16.48 -15.26
N PHE A 228 -15.03 -17.37 -15.29
CA PHE A 228 -14.30 -17.79 -14.08
C PHE A 228 -13.53 -16.64 -13.41
N ILE A 229 -12.89 -15.75 -14.19
CA ILE A 229 -12.19 -14.58 -13.63
C ILE A 229 -13.17 -13.62 -12.95
N GLU A 230 -14.35 -13.41 -13.55
CA GLU A 230 -15.35 -12.47 -13.05
C GLU A 230 -16.14 -13.02 -11.85
N THR A 231 -16.45 -14.31 -11.81
CA THR A 231 -17.36 -14.91 -10.82
C THR A 231 -16.70 -15.86 -9.84
N GLY A 232 -15.50 -16.37 -10.18
CA GLY A 232 -14.86 -17.47 -9.45
C GLY A 232 -15.60 -18.82 -9.59
N GLU A 233 -16.62 -18.92 -10.47
CA GLU A 233 -17.45 -20.08 -10.69
C GLU A 233 -17.20 -20.67 -12.07
N PHE A 234 -16.85 -21.97 -12.12
CA PHE A 234 -17.03 -22.75 -13.34
C PHE A 234 -18.46 -23.28 -13.36
N GLU A 235 -19.15 -23.14 -14.49
CA GLU A 235 -20.36 -23.92 -14.71
C GLU A 235 -20.01 -25.41 -14.53
N GLN A 236 -20.68 -26.07 -13.61
CA GLN A 236 -20.56 -27.53 -13.47
C GLN A 236 -21.09 -28.17 -14.74
N ASP A 237 -20.23 -28.89 -15.48
CA ASP A 237 -20.71 -29.80 -16.52
C ASP A 237 -21.45 -30.94 -15.83
N LEU A 238 -22.72 -30.73 -15.56
CA LEU A 238 -23.64 -31.77 -15.16
C LEU A 238 -23.84 -32.70 -16.38
N VAL A 239 -23.59 -34.00 -16.24
CA VAL A 239 -23.74 -34.93 -17.34
C VAL A 239 -25.00 -35.75 -17.10
N GLY A 240 -25.92 -35.77 -18.08
CA GLY A 240 -27.18 -36.53 -18.00
C GLY A 240 -28.34 -35.75 -17.37
N ASP A 241 -29.36 -36.46 -16.96
CA ASP A 241 -30.54 -35.94 -16.28
C ASP A 241 -30.47 -36.32 -14.79
N GLY A 242 -30.95 -35.49 -13.88
CA GLY A 242 -30.91 -35.82 -12.47
C GLY A 242 -31.25 -34.68 -11.51
N SER A 243 -30.98 -34.94 -10.23
CA SER A 243 -31.13 -33.99 -9.15
C SER A 243 -29.97 -34.14 -8.19
N GLY A 244 -29.53 -33.03 -7.56
CA GLY A 244 -28.52 -33.03 -6.52
C GLY A 244 -29.04 -32.40 -5.24
N LYS A 245 -28.47 -32.84 -4.11
CA LYS A 245 -28.72 -32.27 -2.78
C LYS A 245 -27.39 -32.12 -2.01
N GLU A 246 -27.27 -31.04 -1.30
CA GLU A 246 -26.15 -30.75 -0.41
C GLU A 246 -26.66 -30.38 0.97
N TRP A 247 -25.88 -30.65 2.02
CA TRP A 247 -26.24 -30.37 3.39
C TRP A 247 -25.11 -29.59 4.10
N TYR A 248 -25.50 -28.79 5.02
CA TYR A 248 -24.58 -28.16 6.00
C TYR A 248 -24.10 -29.19 7.01
N GLU A 249 -23.05 -28.82 7.74
CA GLU A 249 -22.46 -29.66 8.79
C GLU A 249 -23.42 -29.93 9.95
N ASN A 250 -24.41 -29.06 10.18
CA ASN A 250 -25.47 -29.24 11.17
C ASN A 250 -26.58 -30.22 10.72
N GLY A 251 -26.50 -30.70 9.47
CA GLY A 251 -27.49 -31.66 8.88
C GLY A 251 -28.67 -30.99 8.20
N GLN A 252 -28.79 -29.67 8.17
CA GLN A 252 -29.80 -28.96 7.39
C GLN A 252 -29.47 -28.99 5.90
N LEU A 253 -30.49 -29.04 5.05
CA LEU A 253 -30.35 -29.00 3.60
C LEU A 253 -29.73 -27.64 3.20
N GLU A 254 -28.66 -27.66 2.39
CA GLU A 254 -28.03 -26.48 1.86
C GLU A 254 -28.54 -26.13 0.47
N ARG A 255 -28.59 -27.13 -0.43
CA ARG A 255 -29.02 -26.92 -1.82
C ARG A 255 -29.79 -28.15 -2.36
N GLU A 256 -30.74 -27.84 -3.26
CA GLU A 256 -31.44 -28.83 -4.09
C GLU A 256 -31.59 -28.30 -5.52
N PHE A 257 -31.25 -29.10 -6.50
CA PHE A 257 -31.29 -28.69 -7.89
C PHE A 257 -31.64 -29.84 -8.83
N TYR A 258 -32.18 -29.46 -9.99
CA TYR A 258 -32.52 -30.35 -11.07
C TYR A 258 -31.75 -29.99 -12.33
N TYR A 259 -31.37 -30.99 -13.10
CA TYR A 259 -30.66 -30.80 -14.36
C TYR A 259 -31.12 -31.81 -15.41
N LYS A 260 -31.08 -31.37 -16.68
CA LYS A 260 -31.42 -32.15 -17.85
C LYS A 260 -30.37 -31.92 -18.93
N SER A 261 -29.89 -33.06 -19.50
CA SER A 261 -28.81 -33.02 -20.52
C SER A 261 -27.64 -32.15 -20.08
N GLY A 262 -27.24 -32.25 -18.80
CA GLY A 262 -26.13 -31.54 -18.21
C GLY A 262 -26.34 -30.06 -17.91
N LYS A 263 -27.57 -29.56 -18.04
CA LYS A 263 -27.92 -28.17 -17.76
C LYS A 263 -29.02 -28.11 -16.70
N TYR A 264 -28.98 -27.09 -15.83
CA TYR A 264 -30.07 -26.87 -14.89
C TYR A 264 -31.41 -26.73 -15.65
N ASP A 265 -32.41 -27.47 -15.19
CA ASP A 265 -33.75 -27.46 -15.80
C ASP A 265 -34.79 -27.69 -14.70
N GLY A 266 -35.62 -26.68 -14.43
CA GLY A 266 -36.57 -26.68 -13.32
C GLY A 266 -36.18 -25.74 -12.18
N ILE A 267 -36.61 -26.09 -10.98
CA ILE A 267 -36.43 -25.25 -9.79
C ILE A 267 -35.12 -25.62 -9.07
N TRP A 268 -34.30 -24.61 -8.80
CA TRP A 268 -33.12 -24.68 -7.96
C TRP A 268 -33.42 -23.98 -6.65
N LYS A 269 -33.11 -24.59 -5.50
CA LYS A 269 -33.33 -24.03 -4.18
C LYS A 269 -32.07 -24.09 -3.32
N ALA A 270 -31.87 -23.08 -2.48
CA ALA A 270 -30.88 -23.11 -1.42
C ALA A 270 -31.47 -22.64 -0.09
N TRP A 271 -30.86 -23.07 1.00
CA TRP A 271 -31.25 -22.76 2.36
C TRP A 271 -30.06 -22.24 3.15
N TYR A 272 -30.34 -21.50 4.19
CA TYR A 272 -29.37 -21.10 5.22
C TYR A 272 -29.13 -22.25 6.21
N GLU A 273 -28.07 -22.17 6.99
CA GLU A 273 -27.77 -23.17 8.04
C GLU A 273 -28.84 -23.28 9.13
N ASN A 274 -29.68 -22.24 9.31
CA ASN A 274 -30.82 -22.26 10.19
C ASN A 274 -32.06 -22.98 9.60
N GLY A 275 -31.96 -23.49 8.36
CA GLY A 275 -33.01 -24.22 7.64
C GLY A 275 -34.03 -23.32 6.93
N GLN A 276 -33.92 -22.00 7.01
CA GLN A 276 -34.77 -21.09 6.23
C GLN A 276 -34.34 -21.05 4.75
N ILE A 277 -35.31 -20.87 3.86
CA ILE A 277 -35.03 -20.74 2.44
C ILE A 277 -34.19 -19.50 2.16
N LYS A 278 -33.18 -19.64 1.31
CA LYS A 278 -32.25 -18.58 0.89
C LYS A 278 -32.53 -18.13 -0.53
N GLU A 279 -32.72 -19.09 -1.44
CA GLU A 279 -32.92 -18.82 -2.86
C GLU A 279 -33.83 -19.83 -3.51
N GLU A 280 -34.67 -19.37 -4.45
CA GLU A 280 -35.42 -20.18 -5.39
C GLU A 280 -35.26 -19.59 -6.78
N LYS A 281 -34.77 -20.39 -7.72
CA LYS A 281 -34.42 -19.99 -9.08
C LYS A 281 -35.04 -20.95 -10.09
N HIS A 282 -35.59 -20.41 -11.16
CA HIS A 282 -36.16 -21.21 -12.25
C HIS A 282 -35.23 -21.20 -13.45
N TYR A 283 -34.90 -22.38 -13.93
CA TYR A 283 -34.06 -22.57 -15.11
C TYR A 283 -34.81 -23.38 -16.17
N LYS A 284 -34.52 -23.08 -17.43
CA LYS A 284 -34.97 -23.86 -18.58
C LYS A 284 -33.75 -24.08 -19.50
N THR A 285 -33.34 -25.34 -19.65
CA THR A 285 -32.16 -25.74 -20.45
C THR A 285 -30.89 -24.93 -20.11
N GLY A 286 -30.63 -24.70 -18.82
CA GLY A 286 -29.47 -23.96 -18.31
C GLY A 286 -29.59 -22.43 -18.33
N VAL A 287 -30.70 -21.92 -18.85
CA VAL A 287 -30.93 -20.46 -18.98
C VAL A 287 -31.94 -20.05 -17.91
N LYS A 288 -31.75 -18.87 -17.34
CA LYS A 288 -32.72 -18.27 -16.40
C LYS A 288 -34.06 -18.06 -17.11
N ASP A 289 -35.14 -18.65 -16.60
CA ASP A 289 -36.46 -18.52 -17.22
C ASP A 289 -37.55 -18.69 -16.16
N GLY A 290 -38.24 -17.60 -15.84
CA GLY A 290 -39.27 -17.56 -14.80
C GLY A 290 -38.90 -16.75 -13.58
N LEU A 291 -39.56 -17.01 -12.49
CA LEU A 291 -39.49 -16.28 -11.23
C LEU A 291 -38.29 -16.70 -10.42
N TRP A 292 -37.52 -15.73 -9.93
CA TRP A 292 -36.37 -15.90 -9.04
C TRP A 292 -36.63 -15.16 -7.75
N LYS A 293 -36.42 -15.80 -6.59
CA LYS A 293 -36.58 -15.23 -5.26
C LYS A 293 -35.35 -15.46 -4.43
N THR A 294 -35.00 -14.48 -3.64
CA THR A 294 -33.96 -14.56 -2.59
C THR A 294 -34.55 -14.10 -1.28
N TRP A 295 -34.08 -14.65 -0.17
CA TRP A 295 -34.53 -14.33 1.18
C TRP A 295 -33.32 -14.02 2.07
N TYR A 296 -33.52 -13.19 3.05
CA TYR A 296 -32.60 -12.95 4.15
C TYR A 296 -32.58 -14.15 5.10
N GLU A 297 -31.54 -14.23 5.92
CA GLU A 297 -31.38 -15.31 6.92
C GLU A 297 -32.49 -15.29 8.00
N ASN A 298 -33.16 -14.16 8.20
CA ASN A 298 -34.33 -14.03 9.08
C ASN A 298 -35.65 -14.52 8.43
N GLY A 299 -35.61 -15.01 7.18
CA GLY A 299 -36.74 -15.55 6.43
C GLY A 299 -37.58 -14.49 5.69
N GLN A 300 -37.25 -13.21 5.80
CA GLN A 300 -37.91 -12.16 5.02
C GLN A 300 -37.46 -12.22 3.55
N LEU A 301 -38.39 -11.94 2.62
CA LEU A 301 -38.06 -11.86 1.20
C LEU A 301 -37.07 -10.70 0.97
N GLU A 302 -36.01 -10.96 0.22
CA GLU A 302 -34.99 -9.97 -0.16
C GLU A 302 -35.23 -9.44 -1.56
N ARG A 303 -35.54 -10.35 -2.49
CA ARG A 303 -35.72 -10.01 -3.90
C ARG A 303 -36.68 -10.96 -4.61
N GLU A 304 -37.45 -10.39 -5.50
CA GLU A 304 -38.25 -11.08 -6.51
C GLU A 304 -37.91 -10.51 -7.88
N SER A 305 -37.52 -11.35 -8.80
CA SER A 305 -37.07 -10.96 -10.13
C SER A 305 -37.59 -11.98 -11.16
N TYR A 306 -37.97 -11.51 -12.33
CA TYR A 306 -38.43 -12.33 -13.42
C TYR A 306 -37.46 -12.32 -14.57
N TYR A 307 -37.20 -13.46 -15.14
CA TYR A 307 -36.33 -13.68 -16.30
C TYR A 307 -37.07 -14.35 -17.42
N LYS A 308 -36.74 -14.03 -18.66
CA LYS A 308 -37.23 -14.68 -19.86
C LYS A 308 -36.06 -14.93 -20.80
N SER A 309 -35.82 -16.23 -21.08
CA SER A 309 -34.71 -16.65 -21.96
C SER A 309 -33.34 -16.09 -21.58
N GLY A 310 -33.08 -15.95 -20.29
CA GLY A 310 -31.79 -15.43 -19.74
C GLY A 310 -31.76 -13.96 -19.46
N GLU A 311 -32.63 -13.17 -20.04
CA GLU A 311 -32.68 -11.72 -19.87
C GLU A 311 -33.68 -11.33 -18.77
N ALA A 312 -33.38 -10.23 -18.07
CA ALA A 312 -34.30 -9.65 -17.10
C ALA A 312 -35.56 -9.17 -17.83
N ASP A 313 -36.74 -9.57 -17.30
CA ASP A 313 -38.04 -9.21 -17.90
C ASP A 313 -39.09 -9.04 -16.79
N GLY A 314 -40.12 -8.22 -17.01
CA GLY A 314 -41.17 -7.99 -16.04
C GLY A 314 -40.76 -7.18 -14.80
N THR A 315 -41.60 -7.22 -13.77
CA THR A 315 -41.42 -6.45 -12.54
C THR A 315 -40.43 -7.10 -11.60
N TRP A 316 -39.46 -6.35 -11.16
CA TRP A 316 -38.49 -6.70 -10.10
C TRP A 316 -38.81 -5.95 -8.83
N LYS A 317 -38.73 -6.66 -7.67
CA LYS A 317 -38.95 -6.09 -6.35
C LYS A 317 -37.83 -6.49 -5.41
N PHE A 318 -37.48 -5.58 -4.54
CA PHE A 318 -36.44 -5.74 -3.54
C PHE A 318 -36.99 -5.32 -2.17
N TRP A 319 -36.58 -5.97 -1.12
CA TRP A 319 -37.00 -5.67 0.25
C TRP A 319 -35.80 -5.49 1.17
N HIS A 320 -35.96 -4.73 2.18
CA HIS A 320 -35.05 -4.61 3.31
C HIS A 320 -35.19 -5.83 4.23
N GLU A 321 -34.19 -6.05 5.07
CA GLU A 321 -34.18 -7.15 6.04
C GLU A 321 -35.33 -7.08 7.07
N ASN A 322 -35.92 -5.90 7.29
CA ASN A 322 -37.11 -5.69 8.11
C ASN A 322 -38.44 -6.01 7.39
N GLY A 323 -38.37 -6.48 6.12
CA GLY A 323 -39.53 -6.86 5.30
C GLY A 323 -40.22 -5.69 4.59
N GLN A 324 -39.77 -4.45 4.75
CA GLN A 324 -40.31 -3.32 3.99
C GLN A 324 -39.77 -3.30 2.55
N LEU A 325 -40.56 -2.81 1.60
CA LEU A 325 -40.15 -2.67 0.21
C LEU A 325 -38.94 -1.71 0.12
N LYS A 326 -37.89 -2.18 -0.54
CA LYS A 326 -36.64 -1.42 -0.79
C LYS A 326 -36.62 -0.81 -2.17
N GLY A 327 -37.16 -1.56 -3.17
CA GLY A 327 -37.14 -1.08 -4.55
C GLY A 327 -38.11 -1.86 -5.42
N GLU A 328 -38.61 -1.21 -6.47
CA GLU A 328 -39.34 -1.88 -7.55
C GLU A 328 -39.12 -1.17 -8.89
N GLY A 329 -39.19 -1.95 -9.96
CA GLY A 329 -39.10 -1.43 -11.30
C GLY A 329 -39.34 -2.52 -12.33
N THR A 330 -39.38 -2.14 -13.60
CA THR A 330 -39.68 -3.06 -14.69
C THR A 330 -38.51 -3.17 -15.64
N TYR A 331 -38.21 -4.39 -16.06
CA TYR A 331 -37.33 -4.72 -17.17
C TYR A 331 -38.13 -5.17 -18.39
N GLU A 332 -37.62 -4.87 -19.55
CA GLU A 332 -38.11 -5.38 -20.83
C GLU A 332 -36.89 -5.79 -21.66
N SER A 333 -36.76 -7.11 -21.95
CA SER A 333 -35.61 -7.67 -22.68
C SER A 333 -34.25 -7.19 -22.18
N GLY A 334 -34.03 -7.22 -20.87
CA GLY A 334 -32.78 -6.84 -20.20
C GLY A 334 -32.64 -5.35 -19.89
N ASP A 335 -33.45 -4.48 -20.47
CA ASP A 335 -33.41 -3.04 -20.28
C ASP A 335 -34.39 -2.56 -19.21
N LYS A 336 -33.94 -1.63 -18.35
CA LYS A 336 -34.83 -0.91 -17.43
C LYS A 336 -35.81 -0.05 -18.21
N VAL A 337 -37.11 -0.12 -17.88
CA VAL A 337 -38.18 0.69 -18.50
C VAL A 337 -39.12 1.26 -17.44
N GLY A 338 -39.78 2.38 -17.78
CA GLY A 338 -40.79 2.99 -16.91
C GLY A 338 -40.22 3.60 -15.63
N VAL A 339 -41.04 3.62 -14.60
CA VAL A 339 -40.70 4.20 -13.30
C VAL A 339 -40.03 3.18 -12.41
N TRP A 340 -38.87 3.55 -11.89
CA TRP A 340 -38.15 2.81 -10.85
C TRP A 340 -38.23 3.60 -9.55
N LYS A 341 -38.56 2.91 -8.44
CA LYS A 341 -38.67 3.51 -7.11
C LYS A 341 -37.83 2.74 -6.13
N GLU A 342 -37.19 3.47 -5.23
CA GLU A 342 -36.47 2.92 -4.07
C GLU A 342 -36.96 3.55 -2.77
N TRP A 343 -36.88 2.82 -1.69
CA TRP A 343 -37.33 3.23 -0.35
C TRP A 343 -36.27 2.94 0.70
N TYR A 344 -36.20 3.82 1.67
CA TYR A 344 -35.43 3.59 2.88
C TYR A 344 -36.04 2.52 3.76
N GLU A 345 -35.25 1.99 4.71
CA GLU A 345 -35.70 1.01 5.70
C GLU A 345 -36.85 1.51 6.61
N ASN A 346 -37.08 2.80 6.69
CA ASN A 346 -38.23 3.39 7.43
C ASN A 346 -39.50 3.51 6.58
N GLY A 347 -39.50 3.01 5.33
CA GLY A 347 -40.61 3.02 4.39
C GLY A 347 -40.82 4.34 3.65
N GLN A 348 -40.01 5.38 3.92
CA GLN A 348 -40.03 6.61 3.14
C GLN A 348 -39.39 6.38 1.77
N ILE A 349 -39.97 7.02 0.74
CA ILE A 349 -39.39 6.97 -0.62
C ILE A 349 -37.99 7.59 -0.61
N GLU A 350 -37.03 6.91 -1.24
CA GLU A 350 -35.66 7.39 -1.41
C GLU A 350 -35.44 7.96 -2.80
N GLU A 351 -35.90 7.22 -3.83
CA GLU A 351 -35.63 7.62 -5.22
C GLU A 351 -36.79 7.24 -6.15
N GLU A 352 -37.08 8.07 -7.13
CA GLU A 352 -37.99 7.85 -8.24
C GLU A 352 -37.28 8.25 -9.54
N LEU A 353 -37.02 7.28 -10.40
CA LEU A 353 -36.31 7.43 -11.67
C LEU A 353 -37.18 7.00 -12.83
N TYR A 354 -37.03 7.64 -13.98
CA TYR A 354 -37.73 7.23 -15.19
C TYR A 354 -36.74 6.72 -16.25
N TYR A 355 -36.96 5.51 -16.73
CA TYR A 355 -36.11 4.85 -17.72
C TYR A 355 -36.85 4.62 -19.05
N LYS A 356 -36.11 4.73 -20.14
CA LYS A 356 -36.52 4.36 -21.49
C LYS A 356 -35.38 3.61 -22.16
N SER A 357 -35.61 2.35 -22.57
CA SER A 357 -34.59 1.49 -23.22
C SER A 357 -33.25 1.53 -22.46
N GLY A 358 -33.27 1.16 -21.17
CA GLY A 358 -32.10 1.10 -20.30
C GLY A 358 -31.47 2.42 -19.87
N LYS A 359 -31.93 3.56 -20.39
CA LYS A 359 -31.37 4.90 -20.10
C LYS A 359 -32.35 5.76 -19.33
N LEU A 360 -31.83 6.59 -18.42
CA LEU A 360 -32.64 7.62 -17.78
C LEU A 360 -33.22 8.56 -18.84
N ASP A 361 -34.54 8.72 -18.83
CA ASP A 361 -35.25 9.60 -19.78
C ASP A 361 -36.54 10.14 -19.16
N GLY A 362 -36.46 11.31 -18.54
CA GLY A 362 -37.57 11.92 -17.82
C GLY A 362 -37.12 12.58 -16.50
N ASN A 363 -38.08 12.78 -15.60
CA ASN A 363 -37.84 13.41 -14.32
C ASN A 363 -37.28 12.38 -13.31
N SER A 364 -36.24 12.74 -12.58
CA SER A 364 -35.76 12.02 -11.42
C SER A 364 -36.02 12.83 -10.15
N LYS A 365 -36.30 12.15 -9.07
CA LYS A 365 -36.47 12.73 -7.74
C LYS A 365 -35.77 11.83 -6.72
N VAL A 366 -35.07 12.45 -5.79
CA VAL A 366 -34.44 11.79 -4.65
C VAL A 366 -34.88 12.49 -3.37
N TRP A 367 -35.05 11.72 -2.30
CA TRP A 367 -35.49 12.24 -1.01
C TRP A 367 -34.52 11.86 0.11
N TYR A 368 -34.52 12.58 1.18
CA TYR A 368 -33.88 12.25 2.44
C TYR A 368 -34.72 11.27 3.26
N LYS A 369 -34.11 10.61 4.22
CA LYS A 369 -34.82 9.68 5.17
C LYS A 369 -35.94 10.33 5.98
N ASN A 370 -35.92 11.67 6.13
CA ASN A 370 -36.97 12.45 6.78
C ASN A 370 -38.17 12.77 5.84
N GLY A 371 -38.13 12.27 4.58
CA GLY A 371 -39.17 12.49 3.57
C GLY A 371 -39.06 13.81 2.81
N GLN A 372 -38.09 14.67 3.14
CA GLN A 372 -37.85 15.89 2.41
C GLN A 372 -37.16 15.63 1.09
N ILE A 373 -37.51 16.43 0.05
CA ILE A 373 -36.87 16.32 -1.25
C ILE A 373 -35.39 16.69 -1.16
N LYS A 374 -34.52 15.87 -1.76
CA LYS A 374 -33.07 16.06 -1.83
C LYS A 374 -32.64 16.57 -3.19
N GLU A 375 -33.22 15.97 -4.26
CA GLU A 375 -32.82 16.28 -5.62
C GLU A 375 -34.02 16.17 -6.59
N LYS A 376 -34.07 17.07 -7.59
CA LYS A 376 -34.90 16.95 -8.79
C LYS A 376 -34.06 17.26 -10.00
N LYS A 377 -34.02 16.36 -10.98
CA LYS A 377 -33.34 16.54 -12.26
C LYS A 377 -34.19 16.02 -13.39
N HIS A 378 -33.89 16.44 -14.58
CA HIS A 378 -34.46 15.92 -15.80
C HIS A 378 -33.39 15.33 -16.70
N TYR A 379 -33.63 14.13 -17.20
CA TYR A 379 -32.73 13.40 -18.08
C TYR A 379 -33.34 13.23 -19.47
N LYS A 380 -32.47 13.17 -20.46
CA LYS A 380 -32.82 12.83 -21.83
C LYS A 380 -31.79 11.91 -22.42
N ALA A 381 -32.21 10.68 -22.75
CA ALA A 381 -31.35 9.63 -23.28
C ALA A 381 -30.10 9.37 -22.44
N GLY A 382 -30.22 9.39 -21.11
CA GLY A 382 -29.16 9.16 -20.13
C GLY A 382 -28.34 10.38 -19.71
N ALA A 383 -28.53 11.52 -20.39
CA ALA A 383 -27.82 12.77 -20.07
C ALA A 383 -28.73 13.74 -19.31
N GLU A 384 -28.20 14.46 -18.34
CA GLU A 384 -28.91 15.56 -17.67
C GLU A 384 -29.25 16.65 -18.70
N ASP A 385 -30.54 17.00 -18.85
CA ASP A 385 -31.01 17.99 -19.79
C ASP A 385 -32.22 18.74 -19.22
N GLY A 386 -32.03 19.97 -18.78
CA GLY A 386 -33.09 20.78 -18.16
C GLY A 386 -32.69 21.37 -16.82
N LEU A 387 -33.69 21.71 -16.00
CA LEU A 387 -33.49 22.31 -14.68
C LEU A 387 -33.16 21.23 -13.63
N GLY A 388 -31.98 21.37 -12.98
CA GLY A 388 -31.59 20.63 -11.82
C GLY A 388 -31.74 21.46 -10.54
N LYS A 389 -32.22 20.83 -9.47
CA LYS A 389 -32.30 21.41 -8.13
C LYS A 389 -31.91 20.40 -7.07
N THR A 390 -31.16 20.82 -6.08
CA THR A 390 -30.85 20.04 -4.89
C THR A 390 -31.22 20.82 -3.63
N TRP A 391 -31.52 20.12 -2.55
CA TRP A 391 -31.90 20.72 -1.27
C TRP A 391 -31.07 20.13 -0.13
N TYR A 392 -30.97 20.85 0.94
CA TYR A 392 -30.48 20.36 2.23
C TYR A 392 -31.56 19.54 2.95
N GLU A 393 -31.13 18.76 3.93
CA GLU A 393 -32.03 17.94 4.73
C GLU A 393 -33.04 18.75 5.56
N ASN A 394 -32.79 20.05 5.80
CA ASN A 394 -33.73 20.99 6.43
C ASN A 394 -34.75 21.60 5.43
N GLY A 395 -34.74 21.15 4.16
CA GLY A 395 -35.66 21.59 3.11
C GLY A 395 -35.25 22.88 2.40
N GLN A 396 -34.18 23.55 2.83
CA GLN A 396 -33.67 24.73 2.14
C GLN A 396 -33.01 24.34 0.82
N LEU A 397 -33.18 25.20 -0.22
CA LEU A 397 -32.54 25.00 -1.50
C LEU A 397 -31.02 25.06 -1.34
N LYS A 398 -30.33 24.07 -1.91
CA LYS A 398 -28.86 23.95 -1.86
C LYS A 398 -28.22 24.40 -3.16
N GLU A 399 -28.77 23.97 -4.29
CA GLU A 399 -28.21 24.25 -5.61
C GLU A 399 -29.31 24.25 -6.66
N MET A 400 -29.18 25.13 -7.68
CA MET A 400 -30.07 25.18 -8.84
C MET A 400 -29.32 25.66 -10.06
N GLY A 401 -29.54 24.98 -11.18
CA GLY A 401 -29.00 25.40 -12.47
C GLY A 401 -29.60 24.60 -13.64
N ARG A 402 -29.17 24.89 -14.84
CA ARG A 402 -29.62 24.17 -16.04
C ARG A 402 -28.50 23.32 -16.59
N TYR A 403 -28.86 22.15 -17.05
CA TYR A 403 -28.01 21.25 -17.81
C TYR A 403 -28.44 21.20 -19.29
N LYS A 404 -27.47 20.97 -20.14
CA LYS A 404 -27.67 20.60 -21.54
C LYS A 404 -26.66 19.49 -21.89
N SER A 405 -27.16 18.28 -22.16
CA SER A 405 -26.32 17.11 -22.41
C SER A 405 -25.23 16.95 -21.34
N SER A 406 -25.62 16.94 -20.06
CA SER A 406 -24.80 16.86 -18.85
C SER A 406 -23.76 17.99 -18.66
N LYS A 407 -23.84 19.06 -19.45
CA LYS A 407 -23.04 20.27 -19.28
C LYS A 407 -23.85 21.34 -18.57
N GLU A 408 -23.27 21.99 -17.60
CA GLU A 408 -23.86 23.14 -16.92
C GLU A 408 -23.98 24.33 -17.91
N ILE A 409 -25.13 24.95 -17.94
CA ILE A 409 -25.39 26.15 -18.78
C ILE A 409 -26.19 27.20 -18.01
N GLY A 410 -26.00 28.45 -18.38
CA GLY A 410 -26.73 29.60 -17.80
C GLY A 410 -26.30 29.90 -16.37
N VAL A 411 -27.19 30.48 -15.59
CA VAL A 411 -26.89 30.89 -14.21
C VAL A 411 -27.12 29.74 -13.25
N TRP A 412 -26.06 29.42 -12.53
CA TRP A 412 -26.06 28.45 -11.42
C TRP A 412 -26.00 29.17 -10.09
N ARG A 413 -26.80 28.72 -9.12
CA ARG A 413 -26.85 29.26 -7.78
C ARG A 413 -26.72 28.17 -6.76
N LYS A 414 -25.94 28.44 -5.72
CA LYS A 414 -25.79 27.59 -4.54
C LYS A 414 -26.13 28.42 -3.30
N TRP A 415 -26.69 27.77 -2.30
CA TRP A 415 -27.10 28.39 -1.03
C TRP A 415 -26.45 27.68 0.15
N PHE A 416 -26.35 28.36 1.26
CA PHE A 416 -26.05 27.80 2.55
C PHE A 416 -27.29 27.11 3.14
N ALA A 417 -27.10 26.29 4.17
CA ALA A 417 -28.20 25.59 4.84
C ALA A 417 -29.16 26.54 5.61
N ASN A 418 -28.75 27.79 5.86
CA ASN A 418 -29.59 28.84 6.41
C ASN A 418 -30.43 29.58 5.36
N GLY A 419 -30.33 29.19 4.07
CA GLY A 419 -31.06 29.77 2.95
C GLY A 419 -30.42 31.01 2.31
N GLN A 420 -29.29 31.50 2.86
CA GLN A 420 -28.54 32.60 2.25
C GLN A 420 -27.81 32.14 0.98
N LEU A 421 -27.74 33.01 -0.04
CA LEU A 421 -27.01 32.74 -1.27
C LEU A 421 -25.53 32.55 -0.94
N LYS A 422 -24.91 31.49 -1.48
CA LYS A 422 -23.50 31.13 -1.31
C LYS A 422 -22.66 31.44 -2.55
N GLU A 423 -23.22 31.12 -3.71
CA GLU A 423 -22.49 31.23 -4.99
C GLU A 423 -23.47 31.50 -6.11
N GLU A 424 -23.07 32.37 -7.05
CA GLU A 424 -23.73 32.59 -8.34
C GLU A 424 -22.66 32.59 -9.44
N ILE A 425 -22.85 31.72 -10.42
CA ILE A 425 -21.89 31.50 -11.53
C ILE A 425 -22.63 31.43 -12.85
N CYS A 426 -22.06 31.97 -13.91
CA CYS A 426 -22.64 31.88 -15.23
C CYS A 426 -21.80 31.02 -16.16
N TYR A 427 -22.41 29.98 -16.71
CA TYR A 427 -21.80 29.07 -17.69
C TYR A 427 -22.34 29.35 -19.08
N LYS A 428 -21.46 29.46 -20.09
CA LYS A 428 -21.80 29.43 -21.50
C LYS A 428 -21.45 28.09 -22.13
N PRO A 429 -21.99 27.71 -23.28
CA PRO A 429 -21.66 26.48 -23.98
C PRO A 429 -20.16 26.32 -24.27
N SER A 430 -19.41 27.42 -24.38
CA SER A 430 -17.95 27.46 -24.54
C SER A 430 -17.16 27.25 -23.25
N GLY A 431 -17.82 27.09 -22.11
CA GLY A 431 -17.23 26.96 -20.79
C GLY A 431 -17.56 28.08 -19.81
N PHE A 432 -16.69 28.33 -18.85
CA PHE A 432 -16.87 29.36 -17.83
C PHE A 432 -16.69 30.77 -18.44
N ASP A 433 -17.75 31.52 -18.49
CA ASP A 433 -17.75 32.85 -19.11
C ASP A 433 -18.79 33.74 -18.45
N GLY A 434 -18.36 34.83 -17.81
CA GLY A 434 -19.22 35.82 -17.15
C GLY A 434 -18.81 36.08 -15.69
N ALA A 435 -19.77 36.59 -14.92
CA ALA A 435 -19.57 36.95 -13.53
C ALA A 435 -19.70 35.73 -12.61
N TRP A 436 -18.78 35.60 -11.67
CA TRP A 436 -18.84 34.71 -10.54
C TRP A 436 -18.86 35.52 -9.27
N LYS A 437 -19.81 35.21 -8.36
CA LYS A 437 -19.95 35.84 -7.07
C LYS A 437 -20.06 34.78 -5.98
N MET A 438 -19.44 35.03 -4.84
CA MET A 438 -19.58 34.24 -3.64
C MET A 438 -19.98 35.12 -2.46
N TRP A 439 -20.67 34.54 -1.53
CA TRP A 439 -21.14 35.20 -0.28
C TRP A 439 -20.70 34.41 0.93
N TYR A 440 -20.57 35.10 2.03
CA TYR A 440 -20.46 34.49 3.36
C TYR A 440 -21.82 34.01 3.85
N GLU A 441 -21.82 33.17 4.85
CA GLU A 441 -23.04 32.63 5.45
C GLU A 441 -23.93 33.68 6.14
N ASN A 442 -23.37 34.85 6.47
CA ASN A 442 -24.11 36.02 6.98
C ASN A 442 -24.73 36.85 5.85
N GLY A 443 -24.63 36.45 4.58
CA GLY A 443 -25.21 37.13 3.42
C GLY A 443 -24.34 38.25 2.83
N GLN A 444 -23.19 38.59 3.43
CA GLN A 444 -22.28 39.58 2.87
C GLN A 444 -21.53 38.99 1.67
N LEU A 445 -21.30 39.84 0.64
CA LEU A 445 -20.51 39.46 -0.53
C LEU A 445 -19.08 39.11 -0.08
N LYS A 446 -18.55 38.01 -0.59
CA LYS A 446 -17.20 37.51 -0.29
C LYS A 446 -16.24 37.74 -1.45
N GLU A 447 -16.69 37.40 -2.65
CA GLU A 447 -15.87 37.46 -3.86
C GLU A 447 -16.71 37.85 -5.06
N LYS A 448 -16.10 38.66 -5.97
CA LYS A 448 -16.64 38.97 -7.29
C LYS A 448 -15.54 38.84 -8.31
N ARG A 449 -15.75 37.99 -9.30
CA ARG A 449 -14.82 37.64 -10.35
C ARG A 449 -15.49 37.78 -11.70
N ILE A 450 -14.73 38.11 -12.75
CA ILE A 450 -15.21 38.10 -14.12
C ILE A 450 -14.26 37.24 -14.96
N PHE A 451 -14.85 36.39 -15.80
CA PHE A 451 -14.11 35.52 -16.71
C PHE A 451 -14.60 35.69 -18.14
N ARG A 452 -13.73 35.44 -19.09
CA ARG A 452 -14.06 35.31 -20.51
C ARG A 452 -13.32 34.12 -21.09
N LEU A 453 -14.06 33.13 -21.62
CA LEU A 453 -13.52 31.87 -22.14
C LEU A 453 -12.59 31.15 -21.14
N GLY A 454 -12.92 31.25 -19.84
CA GLY A 454 -12.11 30.67 -18.75
C GLY A 454 -10.95 31.54 -18.26
N GLU A 455 -10.58 32.60 -18.97
CA GLU A 455 -9.52 33.54 -18.56
C GLU A 455 -10.04 34.61 -17.61
N ARG A 456 -9.21 35.03 -16.69
CA ARG A 456 -9.49 36.11 -15.74
C ARG A 456 -9.49 37.45 -16.49
N ILE A 457 -10.55 38.22 -16.30
CA ILE A 457 -10.65 39.58 -16.87
C ILE A 457 -11.33 40.55 -15.91
N GLY A 458 -11.12 41.84 -16.14
CA GLY A 458 -11.85 42.93 -15.47
C GLY A 458 -11.52 43.03 -13.98
N VAL A 459 -12.37 43.75 -13.24
CA VAL A 459 -12.16 44.03 -11.82
C VAL A 459 -12.57 42.86 -10.96
N TRP A 460 -11.65 42.45 -10.09
CA TRP A 460 -11.82 41.41 -9.07
C TRP A 460 -11.81 42.03 -7.69
N ASN A 461 -12.79 41.62 -6.87
CA ASN A 461 -12.94 42.14 -5.54
C ASN A 461 -13.14 41.00 -4.55
N ASP A 462 -12.50 41.10 -3.38
CA ASP A 462 -12.69 40.26 -2.21
C ASP A 462 -13.14 41.12 -1.03
N TRP A 463 -14.00 40.57 -0.18
CA TRP A 463 -14.48 41.23 1.04
C TRP A 463 -14.26 40.34 2.26
N TYR A 464 -14.16 40.95 3.41
CA TYR A 464 -14.25 40.29 4.71
C TYR A 464 -15.69 39.98 5.08
N ALA A 465 -15.89 39.11 6.06
CA ALA A 465 -17.23 38.73 6.54
C ALA A 465 -18.01 39.89 7.19
N ASN A 466 -17.32 40.96 7.62
CA ASN A 466 -17.93 42.21 8.10
C ASN A 466 -18.38 43.16 6.97
N GLY A 467 -18.19 42.78 5.70
CA GLY A 467 -18.56 43.55 4.52
C GLY A 467 -17.51 44.56 4.06
N GLN A 468 -16.40 44.71 4.78
CA GLN A 468 -15.27 45.56 4.37
C GLN A 468 -14.55 44.97 3.17
N LEU A 469 -14.10 45.82 2.25
CA LEU A 469 -13.29 45.40 1.10
C LEU A 469 -11.95 44.83 1.62
N LYS A 470 -11.57 43.67 1.11
CA LYS A 470 -10.32 42.98 1.44
C LYS A 470 -9.25 43.15 0.36
N ARG A 471 -9.65 43.01 -0.91
CA ARG A 471 -8.72 43.10 -2.05
C ARG A 471 -9.46 43.59 -3.29
N GLU A 472 -8.79 44.41 -4.07
CA GLU A 472 -9.30 44.88 -5.38
C GLU A 472 -8.14 44.95 -6.38
N GLY A 473 -8.39 44.50 -7.59
CA GLY A 473 -7.45 44.63 -8.69
C GLY A 473 -8.06 44.26 -10.03
N THR A 474 -7.32 44.40 -11.09
CA THR A 474 -7.78 44.15 -12.46
C THR A 474 -6.94 43.07 -13.11
N TYR A 475 -7.62 42.16 -13.81
CA TYR A 475 -7.00 41.18 -14.70
C TYR A 475 -7.25 41.54 -16.16
N GLU A 476 -6.27 41.30 -17.01
CA GLU A 476 -6.37 41.39 -18.47
C GLU A 476 -5.71 40.14 -19.07
N SER A 477 -6.48 39.36 -19.84
CA SER A 477 -6.01 38.09 -20.47
C SER A 477 -5.32 37.13 -19.49
N GLY A 478 -5.83 37.03 -18.26
CA GLY A 478 -5.30 36.12 -17.22
C GLY A 478 -4.28 36.74 -16.30
N ASP A 479 -3.64 37.85 -16.66
CA ASP A 479 -2.56 38.50 -15.92
C ASP A 479 -3.06 39.66 -15.04
N GLU A 480 -2.42 39.88 -13.92
CA GLU A 480 -2.63 41.02 -13.04
C GLU A 480 -2.15 42.30 -13.73
N VAL A 481 -3.01 43.34 -13.80
CA VAL A 481 -2.66 44.62 -14.38
C VAL A 481 -3.15 45.77 -13.52
N GLY A 482 -2.55 46.96 -13.70
CA GLY A 482 -2.99 48.17 -13.04
C GLY A 482 -2.72 48.19 -11.55
N VAL A 483 -3.46 49.02 -10.82
CA VAL A 483 -3.28 49.17 -9.36
C VAL A 483 -4.05 48.10 -8.61
N TRP A 484 -3.35 47.40 -7.73
CA TRP A 484 -3.91 46.46 -6.81
C TRP A 484 -3.85 47.00 -5.39
N LYS A 485 -4.92 46.76 -4.63
CA LYS A 485 -5.05 47.20 -3.24
C LYS A 485 -5.54 46.05 -2.38
N GLU A 486 -4.99 45.95 -1.17
CA GLU A 486 -5.43 45.04 -0.13
C GLU A 486 -5.68 45.83 1.16
N TRP A 487 -6.68 45.45 1.94
CA TRP A 487 -7.07 46.10 3.20
C TRP A 487 -7.06 45.10 4.36
N HIS A 488 -6.81 45.61 5.54
CA HIS A 488 -7.05 44.90 6.79
C HIS A 488 -8.56 44.80 7.10
N GLU A 489 -8.93 43.90 7.97
CA GLU A 489 -10.34 43.66 8.34
C GLU A 489 -10.98 44.89 9.03
N ASN A 490 -10.20 45.82 9.56
CA ASN A 490 -10.67 47.10 10.11
C ASN A 490 -10.86 48.19 9.03
N GLY A 491 -10.68 47.88 7.75
CA GLY A 491 -10.83 48.81 6.63
C GLY A 491 -9.61 49.69 6.32
N GLN A 492 -8.54 49.60 7.10
CA GLN A 492 -7.29 50.30 6.79
C GLN A 492 -6.56 49.62 5.64
N LEU A 493 -5.93 50.42 4.76
CA LEU A 493 -5.13 49.91 3.65
C LEU A 493 -3.99 49.02 4.20
N LYS A 494 -3.80 47.84 3.61
CA LYS A 494 -2.75 46.88 3.99
C LYS A 494 -1.61 46.86 2.97
N GLU A 495 -1.93 46.78 1.69
CA GLU A 495 -0.93 46.76 0.61
C GLU A 495 -1.48 47.48 -0.62
N MET A 496 -0.58 48.17 -1.33
CA MET A 496 -0.93 48.79 -2.62
C MET A 496 0.30 48.79 -3.53
N GLY A 497 0.07 48.44 -4.80
CA GLY A 497 1.09 48.52 -5.82
C GLY A 497 0.52 48.35 -7.22
N LYS A 498 1.37 48.32 -8.19
CA LYS A 498 0.98 48.20 -9.61
C LYS A 498 1.56 46.94 -10.21
N TYR A 499 0.73 46.24 -10.97
CA TYR A 499 1.17 45.13 -11.82
C TYR A 499 1.16 45.54 -13.29
N LYS A 500 2.06 44.92 -14.06
CA LYS A 500 2.08 44.98 -15.53
C LYS A 500 2.36 43.57 -16.03
N SER A 501 1.39 42.99 -16.74
CA SER A 501 1.49 41.59 -17.26
C SER A 501 1.93 40.57 -16.22
N GLY A 502 1.30 40.62 -15.02
CA GLY A 502 1.59 39.71 -13.90
C GLY A 502 2.79 40.07 -13.02
N ASP A 503 3.68 40.98 -13.48
CA ASP A 503 4.86 41.39 -12.72
C ASP A 503 4.58 42.65 -11.87
N ARG A 504 5.14 42.69 -10.66
CA ARG A 504 5.12 43.88 -9.83
C ARG A 504 5.98 44.97 -10.45
N VAL A 505 5.43 46.20 -10.57
CA VAL A 505 6.12 47.35 -11.12
C VAL A 505 5.87 48.62 -10.30
N GLY A 506 6.83 49.57 -10.32
CA GLY A 506 6.71 50.84 -9.62
C GLY A 506 6.73 50.71 -8.10
N VAL A 507 6.21 51.70 -7.40
CA VAL A 507 6.25 51.79 -5.96
C VAL A 507 5.19 50.88 -5.34
N TRP A 508 5.60 50.03 -4.40
CA TRP A 508 4.78 49.19 -3.57
C TRP A 508 4.85 49.66 -2.12
N LYS A 509 3.71 49.64 -1.46
CA LYS A 509 3.56 50.06 -0.06
C LYS A 509 2.74 49.02 0.71
N GLU A 510 3.18 48.75 1.93
CA GLU A 510 2.47 47.90 2.90
C GLU A 510 2.25 48.68 4.21
N TRP A 511 1.13 48.49 4.88
CA TRP A 511 0.76 49.18 6.10
C TRP A 511 0.37 48.19 7.21
N TYR A 512 0.58 48.53 8.41
CA TYR A 512 0.05 47.85 9.59
C TYR A 512 -1.44 48.11 9.74
N ALA A 513 -2.10 47.29 10.56
CA ALA A 513 -3.54 47.43 10.83
C ALA A 513 -3.90 48.74 11.57
N ASN A 514 -2.94 49.46 12.19
CA ASN A 514 -3.13 50.77 12.79
C ASN A 514 -2.98 51.92 11.75
N GLY A 515 -2.73 51.60 10.46
CA GLY A 515 -2.59 52.55 9.37
C GLY A 515 -1.19 53.12 9.20
N GLN A 516 -0.23 52.78 10.06
CA GLN A 516 1.17 53.17 9.90
C GLN A 516 1.84 52.41 8.75
N LEU A 517 2.71 53.10 8.00
CA LEU A 517 3.47 52.44 6.91
C LEU A 517 4.39 51.38 7.50
N LYS A 518 4.39 50.20 6.87
CA LYS A 518 5.19 49.02 7.25
C LYS A 518 6.40 48.81 6.33
N GLU A 519 6.16 48.86 5.03
CA GLU A 519 7.20 48.67 4.01
C GLU A 519 6.92 49.53 2.78
N GLU A 520 7.95 50.07 2.16
CA GLU A 520 7.88 50.76 0.87
C GLU A 520 9.12 50.47 0.06
N GLY A 521 8.91 50.19 -1.24
CA GLY A 521 10.02 50.01 -2.17
C GLY A 521 9.54 49.97 -3.62
N THR A 522 10.45 49.83 -4.54
CA THR A 522 10.19 49.85 -5.97
C THR A 522 10.48 48.48 -6.58
N TYR A 523 9.59 48.04 -7.45
CA TYR A 523 9.81 46.87 -8.30
C TYR A 523 9.99 47.31 -9.76
N GLU A 524 10.87 46.61 -10.47
CA GLU A 524 11.04 46.71 -11.91
C GLU A 524 11.00 45.29 -12.50
N SER A 525 10.02 44.99 -13.35
CA SER A 525 9.81 43.65 -13.95
C SER A 525 9.85 42.50 -12.92
N GLY A 526 9.20 42.67 -11.77
CA GLY A 526 9.14 41.69 -10.70
C GLY A 526 10.28 41.75 -9.66
N ASP A 527 11.40 42.33 -9.99
CA ASP A 527 12.59 42.44 -9.13
C ASP A 527 12.54 43.67 -8.22
N LYS A 528 13.01 43.54 -6.99
CA LYS A 528 13.24 44.69 -6.08
C LYS A 528 14.39 45.56 -6.57
N VAL A 529 14.13 46.86 -6.70
CA VAL A 529 15.13 47.84 -7.11
C VAL A 529 15.05 49.11 -6.24
N GLY A 530 16.15 49.86 -6.19
CA GLY A 530 16.21 51.13 -5.47
C GLY A 530 16.10 50.99 -3.94
N ILE A 531 15.73 52.08 -3.31
CA ILE A 531 15.69 52.15 -1.84
C ILE A 531 14.42 51.47 -1.32
N TRP A 532 14.60 50.50 -0.43
CA TRP A 532 13.56 49.84 0.34
C TRP A 532 13.61 50.29 1.78
N LYS A 533 12.41 50.55 2.34
CA LYS A 533 12.25 50.99 3.72
C LYS A 533 11.22 50.14 4.44
N GLU A 534 11.47 49.80 5.67
CA GLU A 534 10.61 49.06 6.58
C GLU A 534 10.48 49.84 7.89
N TRP A 535 9.28 49.93 8.46
CA TRP A 535 8.99 50.66 9.69
C TRP A 535 8.47 49.72 10.77
N TYR A 536 8.60 50.10 12.01
CA TYR A 536 7.90 49.50 13.14
C TYR A 536 6.44 49.98 13.20
N GLU A 537 5.62 49.26 13.95
CA GLU A 537 4.20 49.58 14.12
C GLU A 537 3.98 50.94 14.84
N ASN A 538 5.01 51.47 15.55
CA ASN A 538 5.00 52.80 16.14
C ASN A 538 5.39 53.92 15.15
N GLY A 539 5.62 53.61 13.87
CA GLY A 539 5.99 54.55 12.81
C GLY A 539 7.48 54.89 12.73
N GLN A 540 8.31 54.36 13.60
CA GLN A 540 9.75 54.55 13.53
C GLN A 540 10.36 53.70 12.42
N LEU A 541 11.35 54.26 11.68
CA LEU A 541 12.06 53.54 10.63
C LEU A 541 12.86 52.38 11.26
N LYS A 542 12.56 51.17 10.79
CA LYS A 542 13.17 49.92 11.26
C LYS A 542 14.37 49.52 10.42
N LYS A 543 14.25 49.64 9.09
CA LYS A 543 15.27 49.17 8.17
C LYS A 543 15.21 49.94 6.86
N GLU A 544 16.36 50.17 6.28
CA GLU A 544 16.48 50.77 4.95
C GLU A 544 17.72 50.26 4.22
N GLY A 545 17.66 50.19 2.89
CA GLY A 545 18.78 49.81 2.06
C GLY A 545 18.41 49.74 0.60
N ASN A 546 19.39 49.55 -0.25
CA ASN A 546 19.22 49.54 -1.69
C ASN A 546 19.20 48.08 -2.21
N PHE A 547 18.31 47.82 -3.20
CA PHE A 547 18.33 46.62 -3.99
C PHE A 547 18.68 46.91 -5.46
N VAL A 548 19.40 45.98 -6.08
CA VAL A 548 19.63 45.93 -7.53
C VAL A 548 19.27 44.52 -7.97
N SER A 549 18.18 44.38 -8.74
CA SER A 549 17.66 43.06 -9.19
C SER A 549 17.60 42.02 -8.08
N ASP A 550 16.79 42.27 -7.04
CA ASP A 550 16.57 41.44 -5.84
C ASP A 550 17.80 41.23 -4.94
N ARG A 551 18.95 41.80 -5.29
CA ARG A 551 20.17 41.67 -4.52
C ARG A 551 20.43 42.95 -3.71
N LYS A 552 20.74 42.79 -2.41
CA LYS A 552 21.15 43.91 -1.58
C LYS A 552 22.44 44.54 -2.15
N ASP A 553 22.44 45.85 -2.28
CA ASP A 553 23.58 46.59 -2.74
C ASP A 553 23.76 47.90 -1.94
N GLY A 554 25.02 48.30 -1.65
CA GLY A 554 25.26 49.43 -0.79
C GLY A 554 25.02 49.20 0.70
N ILE A 555 24.71 50.25 1.43
CA ILE A 555 24.59 50.23 2.88
C ILE A 555 23.15 49.93 3.30
N TRP A 556 22.98 48.90 4.14
CA TRP A 556 21.76 48.53 4.80
C TRP A 556 21.78 48.91 6.26
N ARG A 557 20.78 49.66 6.73
CA ARG A 557 20.62 50.10 8.10
C ARG A 557 19.41 49.47 8.74
N THR A 558 19.59 48.97 9.95
CA THR A 558 18.50 48.52 10.80
C THR A 558 18.53 49.33 12.09
N ARG A 559 17.39 49.73 12.61
CA ARG A 559 17.22 50.53 13.81
C ARG A 559 16.43 49.81 14.88
N TYR A 560 16.56 50.20 16.10
CA TYR A 560 15.69 49.81 17.19
C TYR A 560 14.37 50.60 17.15
N GLU A 561 13.38 50.14 17.90
CA GLU A 561 12.07 50.83 18.03
C GLU A 561 12.19 52.25 18.64
N ASN A 562 13.26 52.57 19.33
CA ASN A 562 13.56 53.90 19.81
C ASN A 562 14.25 54.82 18.76
N GLY A 563 14.37 54.33 17.50
CA GLY A 563 14.96 55.04 16.38
C GLY A 563 16.49 55.02 16.29
N LEU A 564 17.19 54.57 17.34
CA LEU A 564 18.63 54.43 17.32
C LEU A 564 19.09 53.33 16.36
N LEU A 565 20.27 53.53 15.77
CA LEU A 565 20.87 52.58 14.85
C LEU A 565 21.18 51.27 15.58
N LYS A 566 20.78 50.14 15.02
CA LYS A 566 21.01 48.78 15.54
C LYS A 566 22.18 48.13 14.79
N VAL A 567 22.09 48.13 13.45
CA VAL A 567 23.09 47.48 12.59
C VAL A 567 23.20 48.27 11.29
N GLU A 568 24.43 48.43 10.83
CA GLU A 568 24.78 48.90 9.49
C GLU A 568 25.63 47.82 8.81
N LYS A 569 25.21 47.40 7.62
CA LYS A 569 25.86 46.35 6.84
C LYS A 569 26.06 46.82 5.40
N SER A 570 27.26 46.65 4.87
CA SER A 570 27.54 46.94 3.46
C SER A 570 27.42 45.66 2.60
N TYR A 571 26.83 45.79 1.45
CA TYR A 571 26.65 44.72 0.48
C TYR A 571 27.09 45.17 -0.91
N LYS A 572 27.53 44.21 -1.74
CA LYS A 572 27.80 44.38 -3.15
C LYS A 572 27.22 43.17 -3.91
N ALA A 573 26.26 43.42 -4.78
CA ALA A 573 25.58 42.36 -5.53
C ALA A 573 25.06 41.21 -4.65
N GLY A 574 24.47 41.50 -3.49
CA GLY A 574 23.95 40.55 -2.52
C GLY A 574 24.96 39.96 -1.55
N GLN A 575 26.26 40.16 -1.78
CA GLN A 575 27.31 39.65 -0.90
C GLN A 575 27.72 40.67 0.13
N GLY A 576 27.94 40.25 1.37
CA GLY A 576 28.51 41.11 2.41
C GLY A 576 29.90 41.60 1.99
N GLU A 577 30.06 42.90 1.85
CA GLU A 577 31.28 43.56 1.40
C GLU A 577 31.46 44.90 2.13
N GLY A 578 32.63 45.15 2.68
CA GLY A 578 32.92 46.38 3.43
C GLY A 578 32.57 46.30 4.91
N VAL A 579 32.47 47.48 5.54
CA VAL A 579 32.35 47.59 7.00
C VAL A 579 30.94 47.28 7.49
N TRP A 580 30.86 46.43 8.52
CA TRP A 580 29.63 46.12 9.26
C TRP A 580 29.77 46.65 10.70
N ARG A 581 28.74 47.31 11.20
CA ARG A 581 28.68 47.88 12.55
C ARG A 581 27.36 47.47 13.22
N GLY A 582 27.43 47.23 14.52
CA GLY A 582 26.25 47.00 15.35
C GLY A 582 26.31 47.88 16.62
N TRP A 583 25.15 48.29 17.11
CA TRP A 583 25.00 49.14 18.29
C TRP A 583 24.02 48.54 19.27
N TYR A 584 24.22 48.79 20.53
CA TYR A 584 23.26 48.55 21.62
C TYR A 584 22.07 49.51 21.53
N SER A 585 20.99 49.19 22.20
CA SER A 585 19.79 50.05 22.27
C SER A 585 20.05 51.39 22.98
N ASN A 586 21.18 51.55 23.69
CA ASN A 586 21.65 52.79 24.28
C ASN A 586 22.54 53.62 23.31
N GLY A 587 22.73 53.20 22.07
CA GLY A 587 23.48 53.86 21.03
C GLY A 587 24.98 53.62 21.04
N LYS A 588 25.52 52.85 22.00
CA LYS A 588 26.94 52.51 22.03
C LYS A 588 27.24 51.37 21.06
N LEU A 589 28.45 51.37 20.49
CA LEU A 589 28.88 50.37 19.51
C LEU A 589 28.98 48.97 20.16
N VAL A 590 28.45 47.95 19.50
CA VAL A 590 28.59 46.52 19.89
C VAL A 590 29.75 45.91 19.14
N PHE A 591 29.77 46.07 17.83
CA PHE A 591 30.83 45.53 17.00
C PHE A 591 31.10 46.40 15.78
N GLU A 592 32.32 46.27 15.29
CA GLU A 592 32.76 46.79 13.99
C GLU A 592 33.73 45.79 13.37
N GLY A 593 33.55 45.52 12.08
CA GLY A 593 34.44 44.67 11.33
C GLY A 593 34.17 44.72 9.84
N ASN A 594 35.05 44.16 9.06
CA ASN A 594 34.95 44.18 7.62
C ASN A 594 34.61 42.82 7.08
N TYR A 595 33.76 42.78 6.04
CA TYR A 595 33.48 41.63 5.23
C TYR A 595 34.05 41.77 3.82
N ARG A 596 34.50 40.67 3.26
CA ARG A 596 34.87 40.53 1.85
C ARG A 596 34.26 39.26 1.30
N SER A 597 33.40 39.37 0.29
CA SER A 597 32.67 38.20 -0.30
C SER A 597 32.01 37.33 0.75
N HIS A 598 31.19 37.92 1.64
CA HIS A 598 30.48 37.24 2.76
C HIS A 598 31.39 36.65 3.87
N LYS A 599 32.69 36.88 3.83
CA LYS A 599 33.63 36.34 4.83
C LYS A 599 34.21 37.48 5.63
N LYS A 600 34.37 37.33 6.94
CA LYS A 600 35.08 38.30 7.80
C LYS A 600 36.48 38.49 7.27
N ASP A 601 36.90 39.73 7.11
CA ASP A 601 38.23 40.09 6.59
C ASP A 601 38.71 41.36 7.29
N GLY A 602 39.95 41.39 7.77
CA GLY A 602 40.48 42.51 8.58
C GLY A 602 40.17 42.43 10.06
N VAL A 603 40.31 43.54 10.76
CA VAL A 603 40.15 43.60 12.21
C VAL A 603 38.69 43.73 12.60
N TRP A 604 38.26 42.88 13.53
CA TRP A 604 36.95 42.88 14.15
C TRP A 604 37.08 43.32 15.61
N LYS A 605 36.21 44.21 16.04
CA LYS A 605 36.13 44.70 17.39
C LYS A 605 34.74 44.52 17.96
N VAL A 606 34.64 44.18 19.23
CA VAL A 606 33.40 44.04 19.97
C VAL A 606 33.50 44.77 21.29
N TRP A 607 32.49 45.53 21.64
CA TRP A 607 32.43 46.32 22.86
C TRP A 607 31.30 45.84 23.77
N TYR A 608 31.47 46.04 25.05
CA TYR A 608 30.41 45.86 26.03
C TYR A 608 29.41 47.02 25.97
N ASP A 609 28.26 46.87 26.66
CA ASP A 609 27.18 47.85 26.71
C ASP A 609 27.54 49.17 27.45
N ASP A 610 28.61 49.16 28.23
CA ASP A 610 29.21 50.34 28.85
C ASP A 610 30.19 51.11 27.92
N GLY A 611 30.54 50.51 26.75
CA GLY A 611 31.43 51.06 25.75
C GLY A 611 32.89 50.65 25.90
N GLN A 612 33.24 49.81 26.87
CA GLN A 612 34.57 49.21 27.00
C GLN A 612 34.80 48.19 25.88
N LEU A 613 36.04 48.19 25.31
CA LEU A 613 36.43 47.20 24.33
C LEU A 613 36.51 45.81 24.99
N GLY A 614 35.75 44.83 24.49
CA GLY A 614 35.75 43.47 25.01
C GLY A 614 36.56 42.53 24.16
N PHE A 615 36.62 42.77 22.85
CA PHE A 615 37.30 41.89 21.91
C PHE A 615 37.88 42.67 20.74
N GLU A 616 39.07 42.24 20.30
CA GLU A 616 39.69 42.66 19.04
C GLU A 616 40.41 41.46 18.41
N GLY A 617 40.06 41.11 17.17
CA GLY A 617 40.71 40.00 16.47
C GLY A 617 40.72 40.19 14.95
N ALA A 618 41.77 39.73 14.31
CA ALA A 618 41.92 39.82 12.88
C ALA A 618 41.45 38.53 12.18
N TYR A 619 40.79 38.71 11.06
CA TYR A 619 40.31 37.66 10.18
C TYR A 619 40.86 37.85 8.76
N LYS A 620 41.02 36.71 8.05
CA LYS A 620 41.31 36.66 6.62
C LYS A 620 40.46 35.59 5.97
N SER A 621 39.63 35.97 5.01
CA SER A 621 38.72 35.05 4.32
C SER A 621 37.84 34.19 5.26
N GLY A 622 37.37 34.79 6.37
CA GLY A 622 36.50 34.15 7.36
C GLY A 622 37.22 33.36 8.45
N LYS A 623 38.52 33.17 8.35
CA LYS A 623 39.34 32.48 9.35
C LYS A 623 40.13 33.46 10.22
N PRO A 624 40.32 33.14 11.50
CA PRO A 624 41.23 33.92 12.37
C PRO A 624 42.63 34.00 11.76
N ASP A 625 43.15 35.23 11.60
CA ASP A 625 44.48 35.47 11.03
C ASP A 625 45.04 36.80 11.57
N GLY A 626 45.92 36.74 12.54
CA GLY A 626 46.53 37.89 13.21
C GLY A 626 46.29 37.88 14.72
N ALA A 627 46.46 39.08 15.33
CA ALA A 627 46.33 39.23 16.78
C ALA A 627 44.88 39.15 17.26
N TRP A 628 44.72 38.54 18.43
CA TRP A 628 43.42 38.34 19.10
C TRP A 628 43.55 38.74 20.56
N LYS A 629 42.69 39.64 21.02
CA LYS A 629 42.71 40.17 22.39
C LYS A 629 41.28 40.17 22.95
N GLU A 630 41.17 39.81 24.21
CA GLU A 630 39.91 39.88 24.97
C GLU A 630 40.12 40.66 26.25
N TRP A 631 39.19 41.54 26.57
CA TRP A 631 39.14 42.30 27.81
C TRP A 631 37.85 42.04 28.55
N ASP A 632 37.87 42.13 29.87
CA ASP A 632 36.65 42.13 30.67
C ASP A 632 35.98 43.51 30.70
N LYS A 633 34.82 43.60 31.38
CA LYS A 633 34.08 44.87 31.53
C LYS A 633 34.83 45.96 32.30
N ASN A 634 35.87 45.63 33.05
CA ASN A 634 36.73 46.58 33.75
C ASN A 634 37.91 47.05 32.90
N GLY A 635 37.96 46.59 31.61
CA GLY A 635 39.04 46.92 30.69
C GLY A 635 40.34 46.13 30.93
N LEU A 636 40.32 45.10 31.76
CA LEU A 636 41.48 44.27 32.05
C LEU A 636 41.64 43.20 30.96
N LEU A 637 42.86 43.10 30.41
CA LEU A 637 43.18 42.14 29.37
C LEU A 637 43.10 40.72 29.93
N ARG A 638 42.22 39.87 29.35
CA ARG A 638 41.98 38.48 29.75
C ARG A 638 42.62 37.45 28.81
N ARG A 639 42.78 37.81 27.56
CA ARG A 639 43.43 36.97 26.56
C ARG A 639 44.21 37.81 25.55
N ASN A 640 45.38 37.31 25.20
CA ASN A 640 46.17 37.81 24.08
C ASN A 640 46.75 36.61 23.32
N ASP A 641 46.42 36.52 22.04
CA ASP A 641 46.71 35.35 21.22
C ASP A 641 47.05 35.82 19.79
N SER A 642 47.63 34.95 18.98
CA SER A 642 47.85 35.18 17.55
C SER A 642 47.56 33.93 16.76
N CYS A 643 46.78 34.06 15.71
CA CYS A 643 46.37 33.00 14.80
C CYS A 643 46.87 33.27 13.39
N LYS A 644 47.03 32.22 12.58
CA LYS A 644 47.22 32.30 11.14
C LYS A 644 46.36 31.25 10.44
N MET A 645 45.37 31.71 9.70
CA MET A 645 44.43 30.85 8.99
C MET A 645 43.85 29.75 9.88
N ASP A 646 43.42 30.09 11.12
CA ASP A 646 42.86 29.21 12.12
C ASP A 646 43.86 28.36 12.93
N VAL A 647 45.15 28.56 12.72
CA VAL A 647 46.19 27.90 13.51
C VAL A 647 46.78 28.90 14.51
N HIS A 648 46.80 28.57 15.81
CA HIS A 648 47.44 29.42 16.82
C HIS A 648 48.94 29.41 16.63
N LEU A 649 49.53 30.60 16.41
CA LEU A 649 50.98 30.81 16.15
C LEU A 649 51.80 31.06 17.42
N THR A 650 51.13 31.60 18.44
CA THR A 650 51.76 31.89 19.73
C THR A 650 50.92 31.33 20.85
N GLY A 651 51.54 30.92 21.95
CA GLY A 651 50.79 30.44 23.11
C GLY A 651 49.85 31.53 23.64
N TRP A 652 48.66 31.14 24.02
CA TRP A 652 47.70 32.05 24.63
C TRP A 652 48.11 32.36 26.08
N LYS A 653 47.89 33.62 26.52
CA LYS A 653 48.03 34.04 27.90
C LYS A 653 46.65 34.39 28.45
N LYS A 654 46.30 33.83 29.61
CA LYS A 654 45.09 34.14 30.35
C LYS A 654 45.48 34.88 31.65
N TRP A 655 44.69 35.87 32.01
CA TRP A 655 44.87 36.64 33.24
C TRP A 655 43.66 36.41 34.18
N ASP A 656 43.92 36.46 35.51
CA ASP A 656 42.87 36.39 36.54
C ASP A 656 42.10 37.70 36.69
N GLU A 657 41.19 37.73 37.68
CA GLU A 657 40.34 38.91 37.95
C GLU A 657 41.08 40.12 38.44
N VAL A 658 42.32 39.96 38.86
CA VAL A 658 43.25 41.06 39.33
C VAL A 658 44.36 41.36 38.36
N GLY A 659 44.33 40.79 37.13
CA GLY A 659 45.33 41.13 36.09
C GLY A 659 46.65 40.37 36.19
N LYS A 660 46.74 39.26 36.93
CA LYS A 660 47.87 38.36 36.91
C LYS A 660 47.76 37.29 35.87
N PRO A 661 48.82 36.96 35.12
CA PRO A 661 48.80 35.86 34.16
C PRO A 661 48.65 34.54 34.89
N VAL A 662 47.54 33.81 34.65
CA VAL A 662 47.18 32.54 35.31
C VAL A 662 47.56 31.33 34.48
N ALA A 663 47.76 31.50 33.17
CA ALA A 663 48.16 30.40 32.31
C ALA A 663 48.83 30.95 31.05
N SER A 664 49.87 30.28 30.57
CA SER A 664 50.46 30.52 29.26
C SER A 664 50.75 29.15 28.62
N VAL A 665 50.30 28.94 27.39
CA VAL A 665 50.64 27.76 26.58
C VAL A 665 51.46 28.24 25.38
N LEU A 666 52.71 27.82 25.30
CA LEU A 666 53.56 28.04 24.13
C LEU A 666 53.36 26.89 23.14
N TYR A 667 52.77 27.14 22.00
CA TYR A 667 52.78 26.18 20.89
C TYR A 667 54.11 26.29 20.15
N ARG A 668 54.98 25.25 20.29
CA ARG A 668 56.10 25.09 19.35
C ARG A 668 55.55 24.45 18.08
N SER A 669 55.75 25.10 16.95
CA SER A 669 55.58 24.47 15.65
C SER A 669 56.66 23.39 15.48
N SER A 670 56.31 22.14 15.73
CA SER A 670 57.08 21.00 15.22
C SER A 670 56.05 19.95 14.76
N ASP A 671 56.21 19.57 13.51
CA ASP A 671 55.60 18.37 12.95
C ASP A 671 55.74 17.17 13.89
N ASN A 672 54.72 16.33 13.84
CA ASN A 672 54.61 14.93 14.30
C ASN A 672 54.22 14.67 15.77
N SER A 673 53.05 13.96 15.81
CA SER A 673 52.70 12.87 16.72
C SER A 673 52.72 13.15 18.20
N ASP A 674 51.55 13.13 18.81
CA ASP A 674 51.16 12.14 19.80
C ASP A 674 49.76 12.45 20.40
N GLU A 675 48.92 11.47 20.34
CA GLU A 675 47.53 11.44 20.85
C GLU A 675 47.40 11.67 22.37
N LYS A 676 48.52 11.66 23.11
CA LYS A 676 48.56 11.89 24.56
C LYS A 676 48.43 13.34 24.99
N THR A 677 48.78 14.29 24.13
CA THR A 677 48.70 15.72 24.47
C THR A 677 47.29 16.31 24.32
N LYS A 678 46.39 15.61 23.63
CA LYS A 678 44.98 16.02 23.50
C LYS A 678 44.13 15.82 24.77
N LYS A 679 44.55 15.00 25.71
CA LYS A 679 43.79 14.68 26.95
C LYS A 679 44.06 15.64 28.13
N GLN A 680 45.10 16.48 28.11
CA GLN A 680 45.42 17.38 29.22
C GLN A 680 44.86 18.80 29.07
N THR A 681 44.26 19.15 27.94
CA THR A 681 43.64 20.47 27.67
C THR A 681 42.13 20.52 27.90
N GLN A 682 41.52 19.47 28.47
CA GLN A 682 40.06 19.38 28.66
C GLN A 682 39.50 19.86 30.01
N SER A 683 40.30 20.46 30.87
CA SER A 683 39.83 20.90 32.21
C SER A 683 40.06 22.39 32.52
N ALA A 684 39.80 23.29 31.60
CA ALA A 684 39.61 24.68 31.94
C ALA A 684 38.30 25.15 31.30
N ASN A 685 37.34 25.59 32.16
CA ASN A 685 36.04 26.15 31.78
C ASN A 685 36.13 27.01 30.53
N ARG A 686 35.87 26.42 29.38
CA ARG A 686 35.54 27.15 28.16
C ARG A 686 34.18 27.80 28.38
N ASN A 687 34.14 29.11 28.17
CA ASN A 687 32.87 29.83 28.12
C ASN A 687 32.14 29.34 26.86
N GLU A 688 31.19 28.38 27.01
CA GLU A 688 30.47 27.72 25.91
C GLU A 688 29.83 28.72 24.92
N ALA A 689 29.50 29.91 25.37
CA ALA A 689 28.98 31.00 24.57
C ALA A 689 29.96 31.50 23.49
N TRP A 690 31.28 31.50 23.76
CA TRP A 690 32.29 31.93 22.80
C TRP A 690 32.68 30.85 21.79
N ASP A 691 32.78 29.61 22.21
CA ASP A 691 33.01 28.48 21.29
C ASP A 691 31.85 28.29 20.31
N TRP A 692 30.61 28.54 20.76
CA TRP A 692 29.45 28.53 19.92
C TRP A 692 29.43 29.73 18.95
N TRP A 693 29.83 30.94 19.40
CA TRP A 693 29.95 32.14 18.57
C TRP A 693 31.05 32.03 17.50
N LEU A 694 32.18 31.44 17.83
CA LEU A 694 33.27 31.19 16.87
C LEU A 694 32.87 30.23 15.77
N LYS A 695 31.96 29.27 16.08
CA LYS A 695 31.42 28.31 15.11
C LYS A 695 30.24 28.84 14.29
N ASN A 696 29.41 29.72 14.86
CA ASN A 696 28.09 30.08 14.34
C ASN A 696 27.87 31.60 14.25
N GLY A 697 28.92 32.39 14.18
CA GLY A 697 28.90 33.85 14.37
C GLY A 697 27.89 34.67 13.54
N ASP A 698 27.37 34.13 12.45
CA ASP A 698 26.32 34.80 11.65
C ASP A 698 24.91 34.60 12.23
N VAL A 699 24.69 33.55 13.02
CA VAL A 699 23.38 33.19 13.63
C VAL A 699 23.24 33.82 15.03
N VAL A 700 24.35 34.11 15.72
CA VAL A 700 24.36 34.65 17.10
C VAL A 700 23.96 36.11 17.18
N LEU A 701 24.21 36.90 16.14
CA LEU A 701 23.75 38.30 16.13
C LEU A 701 22.23 38.39 16.25
N ASP A 702 21.49 37.47 15.62
CA ASP A 702 20.02 37.41 15.74
C ASP A 702 19.58 36.89 17.12
N TYR A 703 20.28 35.92 17.71
CA TYR A 703 19.91 35.29 18.99
C TYR A 703 20.18 36.20 20.24
N TRP A 704 21.23 37.01 20.24
CA TRP A 704 21.53 37.94 21.34
C TRP A 704 20.61 39.16 21.37
N TYR A 705 20.01 39.50 20.23
CA TYR A 705 19.11 40.66 20.11
C TYR A 705 17.67 40.34 20.45
N GLU A 706 17.25 39.06 20.47
CA GLU A 706 15.85 38.64 20.67
C GLU A 706 15.52 38.18 22.09
N ARG A 707 16.45 38.18 23.06
CA ARG A 707 16.05 37.87 24.45
C ARG A 707 15.39 39.10 25.10
N PRO A 708 14.11 39.02 25.47
CA PRO A 708 13.50 39.97 26.37
C PRO A 708 14.23 39.89 27.70
N LYS A 709 14.53 41.02 28.29
CA LYS A 709 14.97 41.10 29.67
C LYS A 709 13.89 40.50 30.56
N SER A 710 14.17 39.37 31.20
CA SER A 710 13.45 38.94 32.39
C SER A 710 13.76 39.83 33.55
#